data_4fd271854f31b257e97b28a4eaf1d892
#
_entry.id   4fd271854f31b257e97b28a4eaf1d892
#
_cell.length_a   1.000
_cell.length_b   1.000
_cell.length_c   1.000
_cell.angle_alpha   90.00
_cell.angle_beta   90.00
_cell.angle_gamma   90.00
#
_symmetry.space_group_name_H-M   'P 1'
#
loop_
_entity.id
_entity.type
_entity.pdbx_description
1 polymer ?
#
loop_
_entity_poly.entity_id
_entity_poly.type
_entity_poly.pdbx_seq_one_letter_code
_entity_poly.pdbx_strand_id
1 'polypeptide(L)'
;MNQLFLVCNAHLDPVWQWEWDEGAAAAIATFRTAADFCEEFDGFVFCHNEALLYQWTEEYDPVLFKRIQDLVADGKWHIMGGWFLQPDCNMPSGESMLRQALAGRRYFRAKFDVEPKIALNFDSFGHSRGMVQILNQCGYDGYLFMRPDAGKLTLPERNFYWEGFDGSRILAHRLDKGYNTLMGEAVTQAEKWVKEQDESVSLFTWGIGNHGGGPSRIDLQELERFMERHSEIQIRHSTPEAFFEALREDRQDYPIFNQDLRSIFVGCYTSQVKIKQLHRRLENELYATEKLLAAASSQGLLEYPAKELEEAEYDLLTCEFHDILPGTSVQPGEEGAMRMLSHGLEIVSRLRMRGFMAMLAGERKAGEGEIPIFVYNPHPYPVTDVFTCEYMPANQNWSQEFKYTMVLSQDGVEIPAQEEKENSNLNLDWRKRVTFRATLKPSGITRFDGILKKVPKVYKQTSGLDDAPIVFDNGEMLVQISRKTGLVERYCVDGVEYVKPDAFSTVVFRDTPDPWLMTTDRFDDPEGRFVLAEPKMIKSYADGSDAVKPGVRIVEDGPVRTVVEAEFIWKTSTLIQTYRLPKQGTHWELEQRVLWHEQDRMVKLEIPTLVKSGEYWGQNMFGADRLFTDGRECVSQKWCGLFNENQGLTVINDGIYGSHCESDTVYLSLLRSAGYCVHPIGNRPLVDESRFIPRISQGEHVFRFRICGSDAALRRKLVDTEAQLFNEKAYVLNVFPGGNGKKTDSFVTLSDRAIQISAMYRENHELVIRLWNATGDEKSAWLEIPDLLVKQEIKLPGYRFQTYLVKVGQGLIPVDPVHLK
;
A
#
# COMPACT_ATOMS: atom_id res chain seq x y z
N MET A 1 -16.19 -5.19 40.63
CA MET A 1 -16.49 -5.95 39.39
C MET A 1 -17.76 -6.75 39.60
N ASN A 2 -18.72 -6.65 38.66
CA ASN A 2 -19.98 -7.38 38.72
C ASN A 2 -20.01 -8.53 37.71
N GLN A 3 -19.35 -8.32 36.56
CA GLN A 3 -19.32 -9.28 35.46
C GLN A 3 -17.90 -9.44 34.91
N LEU A 4 -17.47 -10.68 34.69
CA LEU A 4 -16.22 -11.03 34.03
C LEU A 4 -16.49 -11.97 32.86
N PHE A 5 -16.15 -11.49 31.67
CA PHE A 5 -16.29 -12.21 30.42
C PHE A 5 -14.94 -12.91 30.09
N LEU A 6 -14.94 -14.25 30.10
CA LEU A 6 -13.77 -15.04 29.74
C LEU A 6 -13.87 -15.36 28.25
N VAL A 7 -13.00 -14.77 27.44
CA VAL A 7 -12.92 -15.04 26.00
C VAL A 7 -11.69 -15.90 25.74
N CYS A 8 -11.94 -17.18 25.45
CA CYS A 8 -10.90 -18.11 25.03
C CYS A 8 -10.59 -17.94 23.56
N ASN A 9 -9.33 -17.81 23.21
CA ASN A 9 -8.90 -17.74 21.83
C ASN A 9 -7.53 -18.40 21.60
N ALA A 10 -7.17 -18.57 20.35
CA ALA A 10 -5.80 -18.81 19.91
C ALA A 10 -5.46 -17.75 18.88
N HIS A 11 -4.52 -16.86 19.19
CA HIS A 11 -3.92 -16.02 18.16
C HIS A 11 -2.93 -16.90 17.39
N LEU A 12 -3.15 -17.07 16.10
CA LEU A 12 -2.38 -17.96 15.24
C LEU A 12 -1.79 -17.17 14.08
N ASP A 13 -0.47 -17.10 14.05
CA ASP A 13 0.24 -16.44 12.96
C ASP A 13 0.38 -17.43 11.79
N PRO A 14 -0.25 -17.18 10.63
CA PRO A 14 -0.09 -18.07 9.47
C PRO A 14 1.36 -18.11 8.96
N VAL A 15 2.11 -17.02 9.12
CA VAL A 15 3.53 -16.90 8.79
C VAL A 15 4.19 -15.95 9.78
N TRP A 16 5.26 -16.36 10.43
CA TRP A 16 6.08 -15.49 11.27
C TRP A 16 7.51 -16.03 11.40
N GLN A 17 7.80 -16.85 12.43
CA GLN A 17 9.06 -17.59 12.60
C GLN A 17 9.06 -18.92 11.82
N TRP A 18 8.03 -19.16 11.05
CA TRP A 18 7.73 -20.34 10.23
C TRP A 18 7.03 -19.91 8.93
N GLU A 19 7.01 -20.84 7.97
CA GLU A 19 6.28 -20.68 6.71
C GLU A 19 4.80 -21.08 6.86
N TRP A 20 4.00 -20.76 5.83
CA TRP A 20 2.53 -20.94 5.85
C TRP A 20 2.05 -22.39 6.06
N ASP A 21 2.79 -23.39 5.60
CA ASP A 21 2.42 -24.80 5.73
C ASP A 21 2.54 -25.28 7.19
N GLU A 22 3.54 -24.81 7.94
CA GLU A 22 3.64 -25.04 9.38
C GLU A 22 2.53 -24.27 10.12
N GLY A 23 2.24 -23.02 9.72
CA GLY A 23 1.12 -22.25 10.25
C GLY A 23 -0.23 -22.95 10.02
N ALA A 24 -0.46 -23.50 8.83
CA ALA A 24 -1.67 -24.27 8.52
C ALA A 24 -1.78 -25.55 9.38
N ALA A 25 -0.69 -26.29 9.53
CA ALA A 25 -0.66 -27.48 10.38
C ALA A 25 -0.96 -27.14 11.86
N ALA A 26 -0.39 -26.05 12.38
CA ALA A 26 -0.63 -25.57 13.74
C ALA A 26 -2.10 -25.14 13.94
N ALA A 27 -2.69 -24.44 12.95
CA ALA A 27 -4.09 -24.03 12.99
C ALA A 27 -5.04 -25.25 13.05
N ILE A 28 -4.84 -26.24 12.17
CA ILE A 28 -5.67 -27.46 12.15
C ILE A 28 -5.54 -28.24 13.47
N ALA A 29 -4.32 -28.36 14.01
CA ALA A 29 -4.11 -29.03 15.31
C ALA A 29 -4.80 -28.30 16.46
N THR A 30 -4.71 -26.97 16.50
CA THR A 30 -5.39 -26.12 17.49
C THR A 30 -6.90 -26.24 17.38
N PHE A 31 -7.44 -26.16 16.17
CA PHE A 31 -8.89 -26.28 15.93
C PHE A 31 -9.43 -27.65 16.36
N ARG A 32 -8.67 -28.73 16.11
CA ARG A 32 -9.05 -30.07 16.55
C ARG A 32 -9.13 -30.16 18.06
N THR A 33 -8.10 -29.65 18.76
CA THR A 33 -8.05 -29.64 20.22
C THR A 33 -9.16 -28.77 20.82
N ALA A 34 -9.40 -27.59 20.25
CA ALA A 34 -10.50 -26.72 20.70
C ALA A 34 -11.87 -27.35 20.49
N ALA A 35 -12.10 -28.06 19.36
CA ALA A 35 -13.32 -28.80 19.11
C ALA A 35 -13.54 -29.93 20.13
N ASP A 36 -12.49 -30.69 20.47
CA ASP A 36 -12.57 -31.70 21.52
C ASP A 36 -13.00 -31.08 22.86
N PHE A 37 -12.47 -29.94 23.24
CA PHE A 37 -12.82 -29.29 24.50
C PHE A 37 -14.19 -28.63 24.49
N CYS A 38 -14.68 -28.13 23.36
CA CYS A 38 -16.06 -27.65 23.21
C CYS A 38 -17.08 -28.76 23.43
N GLU A 39 -16.72 -30.02 23.16
CA GLU A 39 -17.57 -31.18 23.42
C GLU A 39 -17.40 -31.74 24.85
N GLU A 40 -16.20 -31.62 25.44
CA GLU A 40 -15.85 -32.17 26.76
C GLU A 40 -16.34 -31.29 27.93
N PHE A 41 -16.27 -29.93 27.77
CA PHE A 41 -16.56 -28.99 28.87
C PHE A 41 -17.86 -28.23 28.62
N ASP A 42 -18.84 -28.43 29.50
CA ASP A 42 -20.13 -27.78 29.44
C ASP A 42 -19.98 -26.27 29.69
N GLY A 43 -20.63 -25.46 28.85
CA GLY A 43 -20.61 -24.00 28.94
C GLY A 43 -19.32 -23.36 28.41
N PHE A 44 -18.32 -24.14 27.95
CA PHE A 44 -17.14 -23.60 27.29
C PHE A 44 -17.46 -23.11 25.89
N VAL A 45 -16.91 -21.93 25.54
CA VAL A 45 -17.00 -21.34 24.20
C VAL A 45 -15.59 -21.02 23.73
N PHE A 46 -15.20 -21.58 22.60
CA PHE A 46 -13.97 -21.20 21.91
C PHE A 46 -14.25 -20.12 20.88
N CYS A 47 -13.43 -19.06 20.84
CA CYS A 47 -13.60 -17.94 19.93
C CYS A 47 -12.39 -17.87 18.97
N HIS A 48 -12.66 -17.78 17.66
CA HIS A 48 -11.59 -17.61 16.67
C HIS A 48 -12.04 -16.74 15.51
N ASN A 49 -11.11 -15.99 14.94
CA ASN A 49 -11.26 -15.14 13.76
C ASN A 49 -10.45 -15.71 12.58
N GLU A 50 -10.26 -14.93 11.49
CA GLU A 50 -9.37 -15.20 10.34
C GLU A 50 -9.85 -16.32 9.40
N ALA A 51 -10.57 -15.89 8.38
CA ALA A 51 -11.18 -16.79 7.41
C ALA A 51 -10.18 -17.73 6.70
N LEU A 52 -8.94 -17.27 6.47
CA LEU A 52 -7.90 -18.10 5.82
C LEU A 52 -7.65 -19.40 6.57
N LEU A 53 -7.60 -19.39 7.92
CA LEU A 53 -7.34 -20.58 8.71
C LEU A 53 -8.49 -21.59 8.65
N TYR A 54 -9.73 -21.10 8.52
CA TYR A 54 -10.89 -21.95 8.27
C TYR A 54 -10.90 -22.48 6.83
N GLN A 55 -10.45 -21.72 5.83
CA GLN A 55 -10.29 -22.20 4.45
C GLN A 55 -9.27 -23.35 4.39
N TRP A 56 -8.14 -23.22 5.07
CA TRP A 56 -7.16 -24.32 5.19
C TRP A 56 -7.76 -25.56 5.89
N THR A 57 -8.56 -25.35 6.94
CA THR A 57 -9.24 -26.47 7.61
C THR A 57 -10.28 -27.11 6.70
N GLU A 58 -11.04 -26.32 5.92
CA GLU A 58 -12.00 -26.84 4.93
C GLU A 58 -11.30 -27.68 3.86
N GLU A 59 -10.13 -27.25 3.39
CA GLU A 59 -9.36 -27.90 2.33
C GLU A 59 -8.64 -29.16 2.83
N TYR A 60 -7.94 -29.08 3.98
CA TYR A 60 -7.02 -30.13 4.41
C TYR A 60 -7.61 -31.08 5.46
N ASP A 61 -8.63 -30.69 6.22
CA ASP A 61 -9.38 -31.55 7.15
C ASP A 61 -10.89 -31.25 7.11
N PRO A 62 -11.59 -31.64 6.02
CA PRO A 62 -13.01 -31.34 5.84
C PRO A 62 -13.91 -32.00 6.90
N VAL A 63 -13.43 -33.06 7.56
CA VAL A 63 -14.17 -33.72 8.66
C VAL A 63 -14.16 -32.80 9.89
N LEU A 64 -13.01 -32.25 10.25
CA LEU A 64 -12.89 -31.27 11.32
C LEU A 64 -13.69 -30.00 10.99
N PHE A 65 -13.62 -29.53 9.75
CA PHE A 65 -14.36 -28.36 9.32
C PHE A 65 -15.88 -28.53 9.52
N LYS A 66 -16.43 -29.68 9.13
CA LYS A 66 -17.84 -30.01 9.37
C LYS A 66 -18.19 -30.02 10.85
N ARG A 67 -17.33 -30.60 11.68
CA ARG A 67 -17.48 -30.59 13.14
C ARG A 67 -17.51 -29.18 13.72
N ILE A 68 -16.65 -28.29 13.22
CA ILE A 68 -16.63 -26.88 13.62
C ILE A 68 -17.95 -26.17 13.22
N GLN A 69 -18.49 -26.46 12.01
CA GLN A 69 -19.80 -25.94 11.62
C GLN A 69 -20.92 -26.34 12.60
N ASP A 70 -20.92 -27.59 13.04
CA ASP A 70 -21.88 -28.10 14.01
C ASP A 70 -21.72 -27.42 15.39
N LEU A 71 -20.48 -27.23 15.85
CA LEU A 71 -20.18 -26.52 17.11
C LEU A 71 -20.56 -25.02 17.05
N VAL A 72 -20.43 -24.38 15.89
CA VAL A 72 -20.90 -22.99 15.69
C VAL A 72 -22.41 -22.93 15.76
N ALA A 73 -23.11 -23.85 15.12
CA ALA A 73 -24.59 -23.94 15.18
C ALA A 73 -25.10 -24.19 16.59
N ASP A 74 -24.36 -24.95 17.40
CA ASP A 74 -24.67 -25.25 18.81
C ASP A 74 -24.25 -24.12 19.78
N GLY A 75 -23.60 -23.05 19.30
CA GLY A 75 -23.11 -21.94 20.12
C GLY A 75 -21.91 -22.27 21.01
N LYS A 76 -21.22 -23.39 20.79
CA LYS A 76 -20.01 -23.80 21.50
C LYS A 76 -18.72 -23.28 20.87
N TRP A 77 -18.81 -22.84 19.63
CA TRP A 77 -17.72 -22.19 18.89
C TRP A 77 -18.21 -20.87 18.33
N HIS A 78 -17.51 -19.79 18.61
CA HIS A 78 -17.88 -18.45 18.17
C HIS A 78 -16.91 -17.92 17.12
N ILE A 79 -17.44 -17.49 15.97
CA ILE A 79 -16.69 -16.77 14.94
C ILE A 79 -16.64 -15.29 15.35
N MET A 80 -15.47 -14.81 15.75
CA MET A 80 -15.25 -13.41 16.13
C MET A 80 -14.52 -12.64 15.02
N GLY A 81 -14.45 -11.30 15.08
CA GLY A 81 -13.66 -10.45 14.20
C GLY A 81 -14.17 -10.35 12.77
N GLY A 82 -14.14 -11.44 12.03
CA GLY A 82 -14.68 -11.49 10.67
C GLY A 82 -13.75 -11.01 9.56
N TRP A 83 -12.45 -10.86 9.83
CA TRP A 83 -11.43 -10.55 8.83
C TRP A 83 -11.06 -11.78 7.99
N PHE A 84 -10.52 -11.54 6.78
CA PHE A 84 -9.81 -12.59 6.05
C PHE A 84 -8.57 -13.03 6.84
N LEU A 85 -7.75 -12.08 7.26
CA LEU A 85 -6.65 -12.21 8.24
C LEU A 85 -6.63 -11.00 9.17
N GLN A 86 -5.85 -11.02 10.27
CA GLN A 86 -5.51 -9.82 11.03
C GLN A 86 -4.39 -9.04 10.31
N PRO A 87 -4.71 -8.01 9.53
CA PRO A 87 -3.73 -7.33 8.69
C PRO A 87 -2.89 -6.34 9.48
N ASP A 88 -1.81 -5.86 8.87
CA ASP A 88 -1.25 -4.55 9.22
C ASP A 88 -2.33 -3.47 9.04
N CYS A 89 -2.50 -2.62 10.03
CA CYS A 89 -3.58 -1.63 10.06
C CYS A 89 -3.13 -0.21 9.69
N ASN A 90 -1.96 -0.05 9.05
CA ASN A 90 -1.39 1.25 8.66
C ASN A 90 -1.04 1.32 7.15
N MET A 91 -0.45 0.27 6.61
CA MET A 91 0.14 0.29 5.27
C MET A 91 -0.82 -0.07 4.13
N PRO A 92 -1.77 -1.03 4.27
CA PRO A 92 -2.78 -1.28 3.26
C PRO A 92 -3.62 -0.03 2.97
N SER A 93 -4.05 0.16 1.72
CA SER A 93 -4.97 1.26 1.38
C SER A 93 -6.34 1.07 2.03
N GLY A 94 -7.14 2.12 2.08
CA GLY A 94 -8.51 2.00 2.59
C GLY A 94 -9.35 1.01 1.80
N GLU A 95 -9.15 0.88 0.48
CA GLU A 95 -9.81 -0.14 -0.34
C GLU A 95 -9.37 -1.55 0.05
N SER A 96 -8.08 -1.78 0.24
CA SER A 96 -7.54 -3.09 0.59
C SER A 96 -7.98 -3.53 1.99
N MET A 97 -7.94 -2.62 2.96
CA MET A 97 -8.48 -2.88 4.31
C MET A 97 -9.98 -3.22 4.28
N LEU A 98 -10.76 -2.54 3.44
CA LEU A 98 -12.17 -2.89 3.25
C LEU A 98 -12.32 -4.30 2.67
N ARG A 99 -11.46 -4.70 1.70
CA ARG A 99 -11.47 -6.05 1.10
C ARG A 99 -11.15 -7.14 2.12
N GLN A 100 -10.26 -6.90 3.10
CA GLN A 100 -10.04 -7.80 4.23
C GLN A 100 -11.35 -8.12 4.96
N ALA A 101 -12.13 -7.10 5.28
CA ALA A 101 -13.43 -7.29 5.93
C ALA A 101 -14.44 -8.00 5.01
N LEU A 102 -14.52 -7.61 3.73
CA LEU A 102 -15.49 -8.20 2.79
C LEU A 102 -15.20 -9.68 2.52
N ALA A 103 -13.95 -10.06 2.28
CA ALA A 103 -13.55 -11.43 2.01
C ALA A 103 -13.85 -12.34 3.22
N GLY A 104 -13.47 -11.93 4.43
CA GLY A 104 -13.73 -12.68 5.65
C GLY A 104 -15.22 -12.85 5.94
N ARG A 105 -15.99 -11.76 5.92
CA ARG A 105 -17.43 -11.79 6.21
C ARG A 105 -18.22 -12.59 5.18
N ARG A 106 -17.88 -12.50 3.88
CA ARG A 106 -18.49 -13.34 2.83
C ARG A 106 -18.26 -14.81 3.11
N TYR A 107 -17.05 -15.19 3.45
CA TYR A 107 -16.71 -16.57 3.79
C TYR A 107 -17.52 -17.08 4.99
N PHE A 108 -17.53 -16.33 6.10
CA PHE A 108 -18.22 -16.73 7.31
C PHE A 108 -19.74 -16.79 7.11
N ARG A 109 -20.33 -15.86 6.37
CA ARG A 109 -21.76 -15.93 6.02
C ARG A 109 -22.05 -17.17 5.16
N ALA A 110 -21.25 -17.43 4.13
CA ALA A 110 -21.48 -18.55 3.22
C ALA A 110 -21.30 -19.91 3.88
N LYS A 111 -20.37 -20.04 4.82
CA LYS A 111 -19.99 -21.34 5.42
C LYS A 111 -20.63 -21.62 6.77
N PHE A 112 -20.96 -20.58 7.53
CA PHE A 112 -21.43 -20.70 8.92
C PHE A 112 -22.74 -19.95 9.20
N ASP A 113 -23.25 -19.15 8.24
CA ASP A 113 -24.41 -18.24 8.42
C ASP A 113 -24.20 -17.26 9.58
N VAL A 114 -22.98 -16.74 9.74
CA VAL A 114 -22.57 -15.83 10.84
C VAL A 114 -22.08 -14.50 10.29
N GLU A 115 -22.45 -13.42 10.97
CA GLU A 115 -21.96 -12.06 10.72
C GLU A 115 -21.37 -11.45 12.00
N PRO A 116 -20.03 -11.52 12.22
CA PRO A 116 -19.40 -10.92 13.39
C PRO A 116 -19.67 -9.42 13.49
N LYS A 117 -19.91 -8.92 14.72
CA LYS A 117 -20.24 -7.52 14.98
C LYS A 117 -19.11 -6.75 15.66
N ILE A 118 -18.14 -7.45 16.22
CA ILE A 118 -17.00 -6.84 16.89
C ILE A 118 -15.76 -7.15 16.05
N ALA A 119 -15.18 -6.11 15.46
CA ALA A 119 -13.88 -6.22 14.78
C ALA A 119 -12.76 -6.30 15.83
N LEU A 120 -11.68 -7.01 15.49
CA LEU A 120 -10.55 -7.14 16.40
C LEU A 120 -9.20 -7.23 15.68
N ASN A 121 -8.17 -6.63 16.27
CA ASN A 121 -6.79 -6.75 15.87
C ASN A 121 -5.94 -6.85 17.13
N PHE A 122 -5.52 -8.05 17.50
CA PHE A 122 -4.83 -8.28 18.76
C PHE A 122 -3.36 -7.87 18.68
N ASP A 123 -2.65 -8.30 17.65
CA ASP A 123 -1.20 -8.13 17.56
C ASP A 123 -0.73 -7.14 16.49
N SER A 124 -1.60 -6.56 15.69
CA SER A 124 -1.24 -5.53 14.70
C SER A 124 -0.55 -4.32 15.35
N PHE A 125 0.48 -3.76 14.68
CA PHE A 125 1.42 -2.81 15.26
C PHE A 125 0.94 -1.35 15.14
N GLY A 126 -0.24 -1.09 15.73
CA GLY A 126 -0.93 0.19 15.69
C GLY A 126 -1.95 0.27 14.56
N HIS A 127 -2.87 1.26 14.66
CA HIS A 127 -4.05 1.31 13.82
C HIS A 127 -4.33 2.73 13.32
N SER A 128 -4.57 2.85 12.03
CA SER A 128 -5.02 4.09 11.38
C SER A 128 -6.45 4.43 11.76
N ARG A 129 -6.72 5.69 12.08
CA ARG A 129 -8.11 6.15 12.36
C ARG A 129 -9.04 6.04 11.15
N GLY A 130 -8.51 5.92 9.95
CA GLY A 130 -9.31 5.63 8.74
C GLY A 130 -10.02 4.27 8.78
N MET A 131 -9.60 3.35 9.64
CA MET A 131 -10.31 2.10 9.89
C MET A 131 -11.73 2.33 10.43
N VAL A 132 -11.95 3.38 11.23
CA VAL A 132 -13.26 3.63 11.86
C VAL A 132 -14.37 3.74 10.83
N GLN A 133 -14.15 4.51 9.76
CA GLN A 133 -15.15 4.66 8.70
C GLN A 133 -15.35 3.35 7.91
N ILE A 134 -14.30 2.52 7.76
CA ILE A 134 -14.40 1.20 7.14
C ILE A 134 -15.25 0.27 8.02
N LEU A 135 -14.97 0.20 9.32
CA LEU A 135 -15.71 -0.63 10.27
C LEU A 135 -17.18 -0.24 10.32
N ASN A 136 -17.48 1.06 10.36
CA ASN A 136 -18.86 1.55 10.32
C ASN A 136 -19.58 1.14 9.02
N GLN A 137 -18.95 1.32 7.85
CA GLN A 137 -19.52 0.95 6.56
C GLN A 137 -19.69 -0.58 6.41
N CYS A 138 -18.89 -1.37 7.13
CA CYS A 138 -19.04 -2.82 7.20
C CYS A 138 -20.03 -3.30 8.27
N GLY A 139 -20.68 -2.38 9.00
CA GLY A 139 -21.69 -2.74 10.01
C GLY A 139 -21.12 -3.39 11.27
N TYR A 140 -19.88 -3.02 11.64
CA TYR A 140 -19.34 -3.38 12.95
C TYR A 140 -19.82 -2.41 14.02
N ASP A 141 -20.08 -2.96 15.22
CA ASP A 141 -20.59 -2.23 16.38
C ASP A 141 -19.50 -1.91 17.40
N GLY A 142 -18.36 -2.60 17.38
CA GLY A 142 -17.28 -2.39 18.32
C GLY A 142 -15.92 -2.80 17.76
N TYR A 143 -14.86 -2.32 18.40
CA TYR A 143 -13.48 -2.60 18.05
C TYR A 143 -12.65 -3.01 19.25
N LEU A 144 -12.01 -4.17 19.19
CA LEU A 144 -11.17 -4.74 20.23
C LEU A 144 -9.71 -4.80 19.75
N PHE A 145 -8.78 -4.21 20.52
CA PHE A 145 -7.37 -4.15 20.16
C PHE A 145 -6.46 -4.20 21.39
N MET A 146 -5.17 -4.50 21.18
CA MET A 146 -4.17 -4.55 22.25
C MET A 146 -3.09 -3.49 22.09
N ARG A 147 -2.51 -3.37 20.91
CA ARG A 147 -1.40 -2.46 20.62
C ARG A 147 -1.87 -1.13 20.04
N PRO A 148 -1.24 0.01 20.39
CA PRO A 148 -0.15 0.18 21.36
C PRO A 148 -0.63 0.05 22.81
N ASP A 149 0.27 -0.43 23.68
CA ASP A 149 0.02 -0.54 25.12
C ASP A 149 -0.01 0.82 25.83
N ALA A 150 -0.40 0.81 27.12
CA ALA A 150 -0.54 2.03 27.90
C ALA A 150 0.77 2.80 28.12
N GLY A 151 1.92 2.12 28.06
CA GLY A 151 3.24 2.74 28.17
C GLY A 151 3.66 3.50 26.90
N LYS A 152 3.06 3.18 25.76
CA LYS A 152 3.35 3.80 24.45
C LYS A 152 2.33 4.85 24.04
N LEU A 153 1.05 4.64 24.35
CA LEU A 153 -0.03 5.56 24.02
C LEU A 153 -0.99 5.73 25.21
N THR A 154 -1.09 6.97 25.71
CA THR A 154 -2.10 7.34 26.71
C THR A 154 -3.44 7.56 26.03
N LEU A 155 -4.44 6.78 26.39
CA LEU A 155 -5.83 6.93 25.98
C LEU A 155 -6.64 7.65 27.09
N PRO A 156 -7.77 8.29 26.75
CA PRO A 156 -8.58 8.94 27.77
C PRO A 156 -9.14 7.94 28.79
N GLU A 157 -9.57 6.78 28.32
CA GLU A 157 -10.01 5.62 29.10
C GLU A 157 -9.71 4.33 28.32
N ARG A 158 -9.85 3.17 28.92
CA ARG A 158 -9.75 1.87 28.25
C ARG A 158 -10.88 1.67 27.22
N ASN A 159 -12.08 2.13 27.58
CA ASN A 159 -13.26 2.15 26.74
C ASN A 159 -13.50 3.57 26.23
N PHE A 160 -13.59 3.77 24.92
CA PHE A 160 -13.76 5.09 24.32
C PHE A 160 -14.44 4.98 22.96
N TYR A 161 -15.05 6.09 22.50
CA TYR A 161 -15.46 6.20 21.11
C TYR A 161 -14.28 6.64 20.25
N TRP A 162 -13.84 5.76 19.34
CA TRP A 162 -12.81 6.11 18.37
C TRP A 162 -13.46 6.78 17.15
N GLU A 163 -12.96 7.98 16.76
CA GLU A 163 -13.54 8.79 15.69
C GLU A 163 -12.66 8.79 14.44
N GLY A 164 -13.27 8.48 13.29
CA GLY A 164 -12.65 8.45 11.95
C GLY A 164 -12.50 9.84 11.33
N PHE A 165 -11.92 9.88 10.12
CA PHE A 165 -11.74 11.13 9.38
C PHE A 165 -13.06 11.76 8.92
N ASP A 166 -14.08 10.95 8.64
CA ASP A 166 -15.42 11.39 8.22
C ASP A 166 -16.36 11.71 9.39
N GLY A 167 -15.86 11.68 10.63
CA GLY A 167 -16.64 11.91 11.85
C GLY A 167 -17.46 10.71 12.32
N SER A 168 -17.39 9.55 11.65
CA SER A 168 -17.99 8.31 12.15
C SER A 168 -17.30 7.82 13.41
N ARG A 169 -18.00 7.06 14.28
CA ARG A 169 -17.48 6.60 15.57
C ARG A 169 -17.78 5.13 15.80
N ILE A 170 -16.87 4.45 16.50
CA ILE A 170 -17.06 3.08 16.96
C ILE A 170 -16.63 2.98 18.44
N LEU A 171 -17.36 2.18 19.24
CA LEU A 171 -16.92 1.89 20.60
C LEU A 171 -15.70 0.97 20.55
N ALA A 172 -14.59 1.41 21.14
CA ALA A 172 -13.33 0.69 21.17
C ALA A 172 -12.95 0.28 22.60
N HIS A 173 -12.33 -0.89 22.73
CA HIS A 173 -11.77 -1.38 24.01
C HIS A 173 -10.32 -1.82 23.79
N ARG A 174 -9.39 -1.31 24.63
CA ARG A 174 -7.99 -1.76 24.64
C ARG A 174 -7.77 -2.84 25.69
N LEU A 175 -7.21 -4.00 25.23
CA LEU A 175 -6.74 -5.05 26.11
C LEU A 175 -5.44 -4.62 26.82
N ASP A 176 -5.44 -4.55 28.13
CA ASP A 176 -4.25 -4.12 28.89
C ASP A 176 -3.30 -5.26 29.24
N LYS A 177 -3.76 -6.51 29.23
CA LYS A 177 -2.95 -7.70 29.62
C LYS A 177 -2.62 -8.64 28.49
N GLY A 178 -2.88 -8.23 27.24
CA GLY A 178 -2.66 -9.08 26.11
C GLY A 178 -3.84 -10.01 25.81
N TYR A 179 -3.66 -10.82 24.79
CA TYR A 179 -4.70 -11.70 24.24
C TYR A 179 -4.49 -13.18 24.64
N ASN A 180 -3.35 -13.54 25.24
CA ASN A 180 -2.97 -14.93 25.52
C ASN A 180 -2.50 -15.16 26.95
N THR A 181 -2.42 -16.43 27.34
CA THR A 181 -1.83 -16.91 28.59
C THR A 181 -0.89 -18.08 28.32
N LEU A 182 0.05 -18.33 29.23
CA LEU A 182 0.81 -19.55 29.18
C LEU A 182 -0.05 -20.73 29.69
N MET A 183 0.30 -21.96 29.26
CA MET A 183 -0.39 -23.17 29.69
C MET A 183 -0.38 -23.32 31.21
N GLY A 184 -1.56 -23.50 31.82
CA GLY A 184 -1.74 -23.62 33.25
C GLY A 184 -1.70 -22.30 34.04
N GLU A 185 -1.61 -21.16 33.38
CA GLU A 185 -1.54 -19.85 34.04
C GLU A 185 -2.82 -19.02 33.92
N ALA A 186 -3.80 -19.46 33.16
CA ALA A 186 -5.03 -18.68 32.92
C ALA A 186 -5.72 -18.27 34.23
N VAL A 187 -5.88 -19.22 35.19
CA VAL A 187 -6.51 -18.93 36.48
C VAL A 187 -5.70 -17.96 37.33
N THR A 188 -4.37 -18.12 37.40
CA THR A 188 -3.50 -17.22 38.17
C THR A 188 -3.60 -15.78 37.66
N GLN A 189 -3.65 -15.62 36.35
CA GLN A 189 -3.81 -14.30 35.72
C GLN A 189 -5.22 -13.77 35.91
N ALA A 190 -6.26 -14.60 35.83
CA ALA A 190 -7.64 -14.19 36.08
C ALA A 190 -7.88 -13.75 37.53
N GLU A 191 -7.30 -14.47 38.53
CA GLU A 191 -7.35 -14.06 39.93
C GLU A 191 -6.66 -12.72 40.19
N LYS A 192 -5.52 -12.48 39.52
CA LYS A 192 -4.83 -11.20 39.58
C LYS A 192 -5.69 -10.10 38.93
N TRP A 193 -6.29 -10.41 37.78
CA TRP A 193 -7.16 -9.49 37.06
C TRP A 193 -8.36 -9.05 37.90
N VAL A 194 -9.07 -9.97 38.54
CA VAL A 194 -10.19 -9.66 39.44
C VAL A 194 -9.78 -8.74 40.61
N LYS A 195 -8.57 -8.90 41.14
CA LYS A 195 -8.07 -8.05 42.24
C LYS A 195 -7.66 -6.66 41.81
N GLU A 196 -7.23 -6.49 40.58
CA GLU A 196 -6.70 -5.22 40.05
C GLU A 196 -7.72 -4.36 39.34
N GLN A 197 -8.91 -4.90 38.99
CA GLN A 197 -9.90 -4.18 38.22
C GLN A 197 -11.04 -3.66 39.08
N ASP A 198 -11.34 -2.34 38.92
CA ASP A 198 -12.45 -1.67 39.58
C ASP A 198 -13.71 -1.51 38.71
N GLU A 199 -13.62 -1.88 37.42
CA GLU A 199 -14.72 -1.76 36.45
C GLU A 199 -15.84 -2.73 36.78
N SER A 200 -17.11 -2.32 36.55
CA SER A 200 -18.29 -3.17 36.76
C SER A 200 -18.35 -4.32 35.77
N VAL A 201 -17.99 -4.07 34.50
CA VAL A 201 -17.94 -5.01 33.38
C VAL A 201 -16.51 -5.15 32.92
N SER A 202 -15.97 -6.36 32.87
CA SER A 202 -14.58 -6.61 32.55
C SER A 202 -14.41 -7.81 31.60
N LEU A 203 -13.39 -7.71 30.73
CA LEU A 203 -13.01 -8.74 29.77
C LEU A 203 -11.66 -9.34 30.17
N PHE A 204 -11.56 -10.65 30.13
CA PHE A 204 -10.31 -11.39 30.27
C PHE A 204 -10.14 -12.35 29.07
N THR A 205 -9.14 -12.06 28.26
CA THR A 205 -8.75 -12.93 27.14
C THR A 205 -7.73 -13.96 27.62
N TRP A 206 -7.86 -15.22 27.16
CA TRP A 206 -6.96 -16.30 27.56
C TRP A 206 -6.85 -17.37 26.46
N GLY A 207 -5.88 -18.25 26.62
CA GLY A 207 -5.53 -19.29 25.67
C GLY A 207 -4.10 -19.14 25.17
N ILE A 208 -3.49 -20.23 24.72
CA ILE A 208 -2.13 -20.23 24.20
C ILE A 208 -2.18 -19.71 22.74
N GLY A 209 -1.23 -18.85 22.35
CA GLY A 209 -1.23 -18.24 21.02
C GLY A 209 0.12 -18.23 20.33
N ASN A 210 0.17 -17.60 19.15
CA ASN A 210 1.23 -17.44 18.16
C ASN A 210 1.40 -18.68 17.27
N HIS A 211 2.04 -19.75 17.76
CA HIS A 211 2.29 -20.99 17.02
C HIS A 211 1.21 -22.05 17.22
N GLY A 212 0.08 -21.71 17.82
CA GLY A 212 -0.99 -22.61 18.14
C GLY A 212 -1.10 -22.94 19.62
N GLY A 213 -2.14 -23.65 19.97
CA GLY A 213 -2.48 -24.04 21.35
C GLY A 213 -3.93 -23.77 21.67
N GLY A 214 -4.31 -22.53 21.94
CA GLY A 214 -5.67 -22.19 22.39
C GLY A 214 -5.97 -22.72 23.78
N PRO A 215 -7.15 -23.36 24.04
CA PRO A 215 -7.49 -23.88 25.35
C PRO A 215 -6.61 -25.06 25.76
N SER A 216 -6.34 -25.16 27.06
CA SER A 216 -5.77 -26.37 27.64
C SER A 216 -6.73 -26.97 28.66
N ARG A 217 -6.66 -28.33 28.85
CA ARG A 217 -7.53 -29.02 29.79
C ARG A 217 -7.28 -28.57 31.23
N ILE A 218 -6.02 -28.27 31.58
CA ILE A 218 -5.68 -27.79 32.90
C ILE A 218 -6.27 -26.41 33.17
N ASP A 219 -6.18 -25.51 32.21
CA ASP A 219 -6.75 -24.15 32.35
C ASP A 219 -8.27 -24.23 32.46
N LEU A 220 -8.96 -25.05 31.67
CA LEU A 220 -10.39 -25.22 31.72
C LEU A 220 -10.86 -25.73 33.09
N GLN A 221 -10.23 -26.80 33.61
CA GLN A 221 -10.55 -27.36 34.92
C GLN A 221 -10.29 -26.38 36.07
N GLU A 222 -9.22 -25.59 36.00
CA GLU A 222 -8.92 -24.57 37.00
C GLU A 222 -9.86 -23.35 36.90
N LEU A 223 -10.27 -22.96 35.71
CA LEU A 223 -11.24 -21.88 35.50
C LEU A 223 -12.63 -22.28 35.99
N GLU A 224 -13.07 -23.53 35.82
CA GLU A 224 -14.32 -24.02 36.44
C GLU A 224 -14.29 -23.86 37.97
N ARG A 225 -13.21 -24.31 38.64
CA ARG A 225 -13.02 -24.12 40.09
C ARG A 225 -12.91 -22.65 40.48
N PHE A 226 -12.35 -21.81 39.64
CA PHE A 226 -12.26 -20.34 39.84
C PHE A 226 -13.65 -19.71 39.80
N MET A 227 -14.51 -20.06 38.85
CA MET A 227 -15.89 -19.59 38.76
C MET A 227 -16.70 -19.99 40.02
N GLU A 228 -16.54 -21.23 40.52
CA GLU A 228 -17.18 -21.69 41.72
C GLU A 228 -16.75 -20.89 42.98
N ARG A 229 -15.43 -20.55 43.09
CA ARG A 229 -14.87 -19.80 44.22
C ARG A 229 -15.31 -18.33 44.25
N HIS A 230 -15.60 -17.74 43.12
CA HIS A 230 -15.99 -16.32 42.96
C HIS A 230 -17.45 -16.15 42.60
N SER A 231 -18.35 -16.87 43.28
CA SER A 231 -19.80 -16.85 43.05
C SER A 231 -20.45 -15.47 43.25
N GLU A 232 -19.76 -14.52 43.89
CA GLU A 232 -20.15 -13.12 44.03
C GLU A 232 -20.00 -12.28 42.75
N ILE A 233 -19.21 -12.77 41.75
CA ILE A 233 -19.01 -12.16 40.45
C ILE A 233 -19.66 -13.06 39.41
N GLN A 234 -20.37 -12.49 38.46
CA GLN A 234 -20.89 -13.24 37.34
C GLN A 234 -19.73 -13.51 36.33
N ILE A 235 -19.07 -14.68 36.50
CA ILE A 235 -17.98 -15.10 35.62
C ILE A 235 -18.52 -16.14 34.63
N ARG A 236 -18.22 -15.98 33.34
CA ARG A 236 -18.68 -16.94 32.31
C ARG A 236 -17.71 -16.97 31.12
N HIS A 237 -17.61 -18.13 30.48
CA HIS A 237 -17.12 -18.25 29.13
C HIS A 237 -18.05 -17.48 28.18
N SER A 238 -17.50 -16.69 27.28
CA SER A 238 -18.28 -15.72 26.55
C SER A 238 -17.66 -15.30 25.21
N THR A 239 -18.24 -14.27 24.60
CA THR A 239 -17.87 -13.73 23.28
C THR A 239 -17.58 -12.23 23.38
N PRO A 240 -16.79 -11.66 22.44
CA PRO A 240 -16.62 -10.20 22.37
C PRO A 240 -17.93 -9.44 22.23
N GLU A 241 -18.91 -9.98 21.50
CA GLU A 241 -20.22 -9.35 21.31
C GLU A 241 -20.97 -9.19 22.63
N ALA A 242 -21.01 -10.23 23.47
CA ALA A 242 -21.66 -10.21 24.76
C ALA A 242 -20.98 -9.20 25.72
N PHE A 243 -19.66 -9.08 25.64
CA PHE A 243 -18.92 -8.07 26.42
C PHE A 243 -19.27 -6.63 25.99
N PHE A 244 -19.28 -6.35 24.68
CA PHE A 244 -19.60 -5.02 24.18
C PHE A 244 -21.08 -4.64 24.41
N GLU A 245 -21.99 -5.62 24.42
CA GLU A 245 -23.38 -5.41 24.82
C GLU A 245 -23.47 -5.00 26.28
N ALA A 246 -22.80 -5.70 27.18
CA ALA A 246 -22.72 -5.35 28.60
C ALA A 246 -22.08 -3.98 28.84
N LEU A 247 -21.05 -3.60 28.07
CA LEU A 247 -20.46 -2.25 28.15
C LEU A 247 -21.47 -1.15 27.80
N ARG A 248 -22.30 -1.34 26.76
CA ARG A 248 -23.34 -0.38 26.35
C ARG A 248 -24.48 -0.29 27.36
N GLU A 249 -24.78 -1.39 28.04
CA GLU A 249 -25.78 -1.40 29.13
C GLU A 249 -25.28 -0.70 30.38
N ASP A 250 -24.00 -0.88 30.73
CA ASP A 250 -23.35 -0.28 31.92
C ASP A 250 -23.20 1.23 31.78
N ARG A 251 -22.75 1.70 30.61
CA ARG A 251 -22.46 3.13 30.39
C ARG A 251 -22.53 3.50 28.89
N GLN A 252 -22.94 4.73 28.57
CA GLN A 252 -23.03 5.23 27.17
C GLN A 252 -22.16 6.48 26.90
N ASP A 253 -21.70 7.18 27.91
CA ASP A 253 -20.99 8.46 27.83
C ASP A 253 -19.47 8.29 27.84
N TYR A 254 -18.95 7.35 27.02
CA TYR A 254 -17.51 7.16 26.87
C TYR A 254 -16.82 8.35 26.19
N PRO A 255 -15.58 8.68 26.56
CA PRO A 255 -14.83 9.78 25.95
C PRO A 255 -14.55 9.51 24.47
N ILE A 256 -14.31 10.60 23.71
CA ILE A 256 -13.99 10.52 22.29
C ILE A 256 -12.47 10.63 22.12
N PHE A 257 -11.92 9.76 21.27
CA PHE A 257 -10.52 9.81 20.83
C PHE A 257 -10.49 9.92 19.30
N ASN A 258 -9.87 10.98 18.77
CA ASN A 258 -9.87 11.31 17.34
C ASN A 258 -8.45 11.34 16.72
N GLN A 259 -7.56 10.51 17.23
CA GLN A 259 -6.20 10.36 16.72
C GLN A 259 -5.96 8.89 16.28
N ASP A 260 -4.86 8.66 15.57
CA ASP A 260 -4.41 7.31 15.27
C ASP A 260 -3.96 6.55 16.53
N LEU A 261 -4.17 5.24 16.51
CA LEU A 261 -3.63 4.32 17.51
C LEU A 261 -2.27 3.79 17.01
N ARG A 262 -1.34 4.70 16.73
CA ARG A 262 0.03 4.40 16.29
C ARG A 262 1.03 4.71 17.40
N SER A 263 2.29 4.63 17.19
CA SER A 263 3.41 4.92 18.12
C SER A 263 4.12 3.67 18.63
N ILE A 264 4.18 2.63 17.81
CA ILE A 264 4.86 1.38 18.18
C ILE A 264 5.55 0.77 16.94
N PHE A 265 6.71 0.17 17.14
CA PHE A 265 7.42 -0.67 16.18
C PHE A 265 7.64 -0.02 14.79
N VAL A 266 8.16 1.19 14.81
CA VAL A 266 8.28 2.03 13.61
C VAL A 266 9.28 1.49 12.55
N GLY A 267 10.15 0.55 12.93
CA GLY A 267 11.01 -0.17 11.98
C GLY A 267 10.22 -0.96 10.94
N CYS A 268 9.02 -1.41 11.29
CA CYS A 268 8.10 -2.13 10.42
C CYS A 268 7.71 -1.37 9.16
N TYR A 269 7.77 -0.04 9.16
CA TYR A 269 7.45 0.77 7.97
C TYR A 269 8.49 0.66 6.86
N THR A 270 9.68 0.10 7.16
CA THR A 270 10.80 0.00 6.19
C THR A 270 11.41 -1.40 6.10
N SER A 271 11.21 -2.28 7.09
CA SER A 271 11.73 -3.65 7.09
C SER A 271 11.20 -4.46 5.90
N GLN A 272 12.04 -5.32 5.29
CA GLN A 272 11.72 -6.15 4.11
C GLN A 272 11.04 -5.32 2.99
N VAL A 273 11.66 -4.23 2.57
CA VAL A 273 11.07 -3.22 1.68
C VAL A 273 10.55 -3.79 0.34
N LYS A 274 11.09 -4.91 -0.15
CA LYS A 274 10.63 -5.56 -1.40
C LYS A 274 9.19 -6.05 -1.30
N ILE A 275 8.78 -6.60 -0.15
CA ILE A 275 7.36 -6.97 0.08
C ILE A 275 6.48 -5.73 -0.06
N LYS A 276 6.85 -4.62 0.57
CA LYS A 276 6.10 -3.36 0.52
C LYS A 276 5.94 -2.80 -0.89
N GLN A 277 7.01 -2.88 -1.69
CA GLN A 277 7.00 -2.44 -3.09
C GLN A 277 6.12 -3.34 -3.97
N LEU A 278 6.20 -4.67 -3.79
CA LEU A 278 5.36 -5.62 -4.52
C LEU A 278 3.90 -5.53 -4.10
N HIS A 279 3.63 -5.39 -2.79
CA HIS A 279 2.29 -5.16 -2.27
C HIS A 279 1.66 -3.90 -2.87
N ARG A 280 2.33 -2.73 -2.78
CA ARG A 280 1.86 -1.48 -3.36
C ARG A 280 1.57 -1.63 -4.86
N ARG A 281 2.43 -2.34 -5.56
CA ARG A 281 2.27 -2.58 -6.99
C ARG A 281 1.07 -3.47 -7.28
N LEU A 282 0.92 -4.62 -6.60
CA LEU A 282 -0.22 -5.52 -6.79
C LEU A 282 -1.53 -4.83 -6.44
N GLU A 283 -1.59 -4.14 -5.30
CA GLU A 283 -2.76 -3.37 -4.85
C GLU A 283 -3.27 -2.43 -5.95
N ASN A 284 -2.40 -1.60 -6.51
CA ASN A 284 -2.81 -0.59 -7.51
C ASN A 284 -3.06 -1.20 -8.90
N GLU A 285 -2.26 -2.19 -9.33
CA GLU A 285 -2.48 -2.88 -10.62
C GLU A 285 -3.76 -3.72 -10.60
N LEU A 286 -4.11 -4.35 -9.48
CA LEU A 286 -5.36 -5.10 -9.30
C LEU A 286 -6.57 -4.17 -9.47
N TYR A 287 -6.63 -3.08 -8.72
CA TYR A 287 -7.78 -2.18 -8.77
C TYR A 287 -7.90 -1.43 -10.10
N ALA A 288 -6.78 -1.05 -10.72
CA ALA A 288 -6.80 -0.50 -12.08
C ALA A 288 -7.29 -1.51 -13.13
N THR A 289 -6.92 -2.80 -12.97
CA THR A 289 -7.35 -3.88 -13.86
C THR A 289 -8.82 -4.24 -13.66
N GLU A 290 -9.32 -4.25 -12.43
CA GLU A 290 -10.76 -4.40 -12.15
C GLU A 290 -11.59 -3.32 -12.86
N LYS A 291 -11.14 -2.05 -12.80
CA LYS A 291 -11.80 -0.92 -13.51
C LYS A 291 -11.85 -1.17 -15.03
N LEU A 292 -10.77 -1.62 -15.62
CA LEU A 292 -10.70 -1.97 -17.05
C LEU A 292 -11.67 -3.09 -17.42
N LEU A 293 -11.65 -4.18 -16.62
CA LEU A 293 -12.45 -5.37 -16.87
C LEU A 293 -13.94 -5.11 -16.64
N ALA A 294 -14.27 -4.32 -15.61
CA ALA A 294 -15.64 -3.90 -15.34
C ALA A 294 -16.21 -3.05 -16.48
N ALA A 295 -15.42 -2.11 -17.00
CA ALA A 295 -15.78 -1.30 -18.17
C ALA A 295 -15.97 -2.17 -19.41
N ALA A 296 -15.01 -3.06 -19.71
CA ALA A 296 -15.09 -3.95 -20.88
C ALA A 296 -16.27 -4.92 -20.79
N SER A 297 -16.50 -5.53 -19.62
CA SER A 297 -17.61 -6.46 -19.40
C SER A 297 -18.97 -5.76 -19.46
N SER A 298 -19.09 -4.56 -18.89
CA SER A 298 -20.35 -3.78 -18.95
C SER A 298 -20.69 -3.34 -20.37
N GLN A 299 -19.71 -3.21 -21.24
CA GLN A 299 -19.90 -2.93 -22.67
C GLN A 299 -20.15 -4.22 -23.51
N GLY A 300 -20.14 -5.39 -22.86
CA GLY A 300 -20.37 -6.68 -23.52
C GLY A 300 -19.19 -7.19 -24.35
N LEU A 301 -17.97 -6.75 -24.05
CA LEU A 301 -16.76 -7.11 -24.81
C LEU A 301 -16.11 -8.41 -24.32
N LEU A 302 -16.32 -8.77 -23.06
CA LEU A 302 -15.83 -10.00 -22.43
C LEU A 302 -16.69 -10.39 -21.21
N GLU A 303 -16.57 -11.64 -20.80
CA GLU A 303 -17.10 -12.10 -19.51
C GLU A 303 -16.16 -11.65 -18.39
N TYR A 304 -16.76 -11.18 -17.25
CA TYR A 304 -15.97 -10.68 -16.10
C TYR A 304 -15.27 -11.84 -15.38
N PRO A 305 -13.95 -11.83 -15.27
CA PRO A 305 -13.16 -12.93 -14.71
C PRO A 305 -13.10 -12.88 -13.18
N ALA A 306 -14.25 -13.06 -12.53
CA ALA A 306 -14.37 -12.87 -11.08
C ALA A 306 -13.45 -13.82 -10.27
N LYS A 307 -13.31 -15.08 -10.70
CA LYS A 307 -12.51 -16.08 -9.97
C LYS A 307 -11.01 -15.78 -10.00
N GLU A 308 -10.49 -15.42 -11.19
CA GLU A 308 -9.08 -15.08 -11.34
C GLU A 308 -8.73 -13.79 -10.57
N LEU A 309 -9.65 -12.82 -10.51
CA LEU A 309 -9.48 -11.61 -9.71
C LEU A 309 -9.51 -11.90 -8.22
N GLU A 310 -10.41 -12.78 -7.75
CA GLU A 310 -10.46 -13.23 -6.36
C GLU A 310 -9.17 -13.96 -5.95
N GLU A 311 -8.59 -14.79 -6.83
CA GLU A 311 -7.31 -15.45 -6.58
C GLU A 311 -6.18 -14.43 -6.37
N ALA A 312 -6.08 -13.41 -7.22
CA ALA A 312 -5.09 -12.34 -7.08
C ALA A 312 -5.36 -11.45 -5.84
N GLU A 313 -6.63 -11.25 -5.48
CA GLU A 313 -7.03 -10.55 -4.25
C GLU A 313 -6.60 -11.34 -3.01
N TYR A 314 -6.76 -12.65 -2.97
CA TYR A 314 -6.32 -13.48 -1.84
C TYR A 314 -4.80 -13.49 -1.66
N ASP A 315 -4.01 -13.48 -2.75
CA ASP A 315 -2.56 -13.28 -2.68
C ASP A 315 -2.20 -11.93 -2.02
N LEU A 316 -2.91 -10.86 -2.39
CA LEU A 316 -2.73 -9.52 -1.80
C LEU A 316 -3.09 -9.53 -0.32
N LEU A 317 -4.30 -9.99 0.02
CA LEU A 317 -4.84 -9.98 1.39
C LEU A 317 -4.01 -10.85 2.34
N THR A 318 -3.52 -12.01 1.88
CA THR A 318 -2.61 -12.86 2.66
C THR A 318 -1.32 -12.13 3.01
N CYS A 319 -0.74 -11.42 2.03
CA CYS A 319 0.51 -10.68 2.23
C CYS A 319 0.34 -9.39 3.06
N GLU A 320 -0.86 -8.99 3.40
CA GLU A 320 -1.15 -7.90 4.34
C GLU A 320 -1.08 -8.32 5.81
N PHE A 321 -0.94 -9.61 6.10
CA PHE A 321 -0.79 -10.10 7.46
C PHE A 321 0.27 -9.32 8.24
N HIS A 322 0.00 -9.09 9.55
CA HIS A 322 0.78 -8.16 10.38
C HIS A 322 2.22 -8.58 10.68
N ASP A 323 2.67 -9.79 10.31
CA ASP A 323 4.08 -10.21 10.31
C ASP A 323 4.67 -10.37 8.90
N ILE A 324 3.85 -10.28 7.84
CA ILE A 324 4.34 -10.30 6.45
C ILE A 324 4.60 -8.87 5.96
N LEU A 325 3.58 -8.03 5.82
CA LEU A 325 3.73 -6.68 5.28
C LEU A 325 4.67 -5.80 6.14
N PRO A 326 4.63 -5.82 7.47
CA PRO A 326 5.61 -5.13 8.32
C PRO A 326 7.06 -5.59 8.14
N GLY A 327 7.28 -6.80 7.64
CA GLY A 327 8.63 -7.32 7.41
C GLY A 327 9.30 -7.88 8.67
N THR A 328 8.52 -8.60 9.47
CA THR A 328 8.93 -9.17 10.77
C THR A 328 9.03 -10.69 10.75
N SER A 329 8.73 -11.32 9.60
CA SER A 329 8.87 -12.75 9.37
C SER A 329 10.33 -13.17 9.10
N VAL A 330 10.57 -14.50 9.15
CA VAL A 330 11.83 -15.13 8.76
C VAL A 330 12.10 -14.97 7.25
N GLN A 331 13.35 -15.21 6.83
CA GLN A 331 13.72 -15.12 5.41
C GLN A 331 12.86 -16.02 4.49
N PRO A 332 12.59 -17.29 4.79
CA PRO A 332 11.66 -18.09 3.98
C PRO A 332 10.26 -17.50 3.89
N GLY A 333 9.78 -16.85 4.96
CA GLY A 333 8.49 -16.13 4.97
C GLY A 333 8.50 -14.93 4.01
N GLU A 334 9.58 -14.13 3.96
CA GLU A 334 9.76 -13.05 2.97
C GLU A 334 9.74 -13.61 1.54
N GLU A 335 10.48 -14.68 1.29
CA GLU A 335 10.53 -15.33 -0.02
C GLU A 335 9.16 -15.89 -0.44
N GLY A 336 8.41 -16.47 0.51
CA GLY A 336 7.04 -16.95 0.32
C GLY A 336 6.08 -15.81 -0.07
N ALA A 337 6.12 -14.71 0.66
CA ALA A 337 5.31 -13.52 0.39
C ALA A 337 5.64 -12.91 -0.98
N MET A 338 6.92 -12.83 -1.36
CA MET A 338 7.32 -12.34 -2.68
C MET A 338 6.81 -13.25 -3.81
N ARG A 339 6.75 -14.59 -3.60
CA ARG A 339 6.16 -15.53 -4.56
C ARG A 339 4.65 -15.29 -4.73
N MET A 340 3.89 -15.14 -3.62
CA MET A 340 2.45 -14.87 -3.64
C MET A 340 2.14 -13.54 -4.35
N LEU A 341 2.80 -12.46 -3.97
CA LEU A 341 2.60 -11.15 -4.61
C LEU A 341 2.96 -11.17 -6.10
N SER A 342 4.00 -11.93 -6.50
CA SER A 342 4.37 -12.09 -7.90
C SER A 342 3.36 -12.95 -8.67
N HIS A 343 2.73 -13.94 -8.04
CA HIS A 343 1.65 -14.74 -8.63
C HIS A 343 0.42 -13.87 -8.88
N GLY A 344 -0.03 -13.09 -7.91
CA GLY A 344 -1.12 -12.12 -8.11
C GLY A 344 -0.84 -11.10 -9.22
N LEU A 345 0.40 -10.57 -9.29
CA LEU A 345 0.82 -9.68 -10.38
C LEU A 345 0.78 -10.36 -11.76
N GLU A 346 1.15 -11.64 -11.86
CA GLU A 346 1.08 -12.40 -13.11
C GLU A 346 -0.38 -12.58 -13.56
N ILE A 347 -1.29 -12.96 -12.66
CA ILE A 347 -2.73 -13.05 -12.93
C ILE A 347 -3.25 -11.70 -13.46
N VAL A 348 -3.00 -10.62 -12.70
CA VAL A 348 -3.46 -9.26 -13.03
C VAL A 348 -2.92 -8.81 -14.39
N SER A 349 -1.66 -9.10 -14.71
CA SER A 349 -1.04 -8.71 -15.99
C SER A 349 -1.72 -9.39 -17.19
N ARG A 350 -2.07 -10.67 -17.08
CA ARG A 350 -2.79 -11.42 -18.10
C ARG A 350 -4.22 -10.92 -18.29
N LEU A 351 -4.90 -10.64 -17.15
CA LEU A 351 -6.27 -10.10 -17.16
C LEU A 351 -6.31 -8.70 -17.76
N ARG A 352 -5.35 -7.85 -17.40
CA ARG A 352 -5.19 -6.51 -18.00
C ARG A 352 -5.00 -6.59 -19.50
N MET A 353 -4.14 -7.49 -19.99
CA MET A 353 -3.95 -7.70 -21.43
C MET A 353 -5.23 -8.16 -22.11
N ARG A 354 -5.97 -9.10 -21.49
CA ARG A 354 -7.28 -9.58 -22.01
C ARG A 354 -8.28 -8.44 -22.15
N GLY A 355 -8.45 -7.62 -21.10
CA GLY A 355 -9.35 -6.46 -21.10
C GLY A 355 -8.93 -5.40 -22.12
N PHE A 356 -7.65 -5.08 -22.17
CA PHE A 356 -7.09 -4.10 -23.09
C PHE A 356 -7.32 -4.50 -24.56
N MET A 357 -7.03 -5.76 -24.93
CA MET A 357 -7.26 -6.26 -26.29
C MET A 357 -8.75 -6.30 -26.66
N ALA A 358 -9.62 -6.63 -25.71
CA ALA A 358 -11.07 -6.58 -25.93
C ALA A 358 -11.54 -5.16 -26.27
N MET A 359 -11.06 -4.15 -25.53
CA MET A 359 -11.40 -2.75 -25.81
C MET A 359 -10.82 -2.21 -27.13
N LEU A 360 -9.70 -2.79 -27.62
CA LEU A 360 -9.08 -2.40 -28.88
C LEU A 360 -9.71 -3.04 -30.13
N ALA A 361 -10.53 -4.07 -29.98
CA ALA A 361 -11.00 -4.88 -31.10
C ALA A 361 -11.73 -4.08 -32.20
N GLY A 362 -12.38 -2.97 -31.84
CA GLY A 362 -13.10 -2.07 -32.78
C GLY A 362 -12.25 -0.92 -33.32
N GLU A 363 -11.01 -0.77 -32.88
CA GLU A 363 -10.14 0.29 -33.40
C GLU A 363 -9.72 0.04 -34.86
N ARG A 364 -9.59 1.10 -35.64
CA ARG A 364 -9.22 1.02 -37.07
C ARG A 364 -7.87 0.33 -37.24
N LYS A 365 -7.70 -0.44 -38.30
CA LYS A 365 -6.41 -1.01 -38.71
C LYS A 365 -5.38 0.10 -38.91
N ALA A 366 -4.12 -0.25 -38.77
CA ALA A 366 -3.01 0.65 -39.09
C ALA A 366 -2.97 0.91 -40.59
N GLY A 367 -2.67 2.13 -41.02
CA GLY A 367 -2.33 2.50 -42.37
C GLY A 367 -0.92 2.01 -42.75
N GLU A 368 -0.53 2.20 -44.02
CA GLU A 368 0.81 1.84 -44.47
C GLU A 368 1.89 2.66 -43.74
N GLY A 369 2.86 1.98 -43.13
CA GLY A 369 3.94 2.61 -42.36
C GLY A 369 3.54 3.15 -40.98
N GLU A 370 2.27 3.03 -40.62
CA GLU A 370 1.74 3.51 -39.33
C GLU A 370 2.03 2.51 -38.19
N ILE A 371 2.49 3.00 -37.06
CA ILE A 371 2.76 2.24 -35.84
C ILE A 371 1.82 2.75 -34.74
N PRO A 372 0.69 2.09 -34.49
CA PRO A 372 -0.28 2.57 -33.51
C PRO A 372 0.22 2.32 -32.08
N ILE A 373 0.02 3.29 -31.21
CA ILE A 373 0.23 3.18 -29.77
C ILE A 373 -1.09 3.47 -29.08
N PHE A 374 -1.44 2.65 -28.09
CA PHE A 374 -2.65 2.78 -27.31
C PHE A 374 -2.34 2.98 -25.85
N VAL A 375 -3.09 3.88 -25.21
CA VAL A 375 -2.96 4.16 -23.79
C VAL A 375 -4.33 4.07 -23.15
N TYR A 376 -4.47 3.15 -22.17
CA TYR A 376 -5.67 3.06 -21.32
C TYR A 376 -5.47 3.90 -20.07
N ASN A 377 -6.43 4.79 -19.82
CA ASN A 377 -6.53 5.59 -18.61
C ASN A 377 -7.58 4.96 -17.67
N PRO A 378 -7.21 4.46 -16.46
CA PRO A 378 -8.17 3.89 -15.51
C PRO A 378 -9.00 4.95 -14.76
N HIS A 379 -8.63 6.24 -14.86
CA HIS A 379 -9.24 7.32 -14.09
C HIS A 379 -10.45 7.93 -14.80
N PRO A 380 -11.46 8.38 -14.07
CA PRO A 380 -12.71 8.90 -14.62
C PRO A 380 -12.62 10.36 -15.11
N TYR A 381 -11.43 10.89 -15.26
CA TYR A 381 -11.17 12.26 -15.74
C TYR A 381 -9.99 12.27 -16.73
N PRO A 382 -9.89 13.32 -17.59
CA PRO A 382 -8.76 13.43 -18.49
C PRO A 382 -7.44 13.55 -17.74
N VAL A 383 -6.42 12.81 -18.21
CA VAL A 383 -5.07 12.80 -17.61
C VAL A 383 -4.07 13.34 -18.61
N THR A 384 -3.37 14.42 -18.25
CA THR A 384 -2.25 14.97 -19.04
C THR A 384 -0.95 14.66 -18.32
N ASP A 385 -0.10 13.81 -18.92
CA ASP A 385 1.19 13.41 -18.34
C ASP A 385 2.18 13.01 -19.45
N VAL A 386 3.37 12.58 -19.05
CA VAL A 386 4.40 12.02 -19.92
C VAL A 386 4.27 10.48 -19.94
N PHE A 387 4.12 9.92 -21.13
CA PHE A 387 3.99 8.49 -21.37
C PHE A 387 5.18 7.96 -22.15
N THR A 388 5.49 6.67 -21.96
CA THR A 388 6.54 5.97 -22.69
C THR A 388 5.99 4.69 -23.32
N CYS A 389 6.42 4.39 -24.55
CA CYS A 389 6.10 3.15 -25.23
C CYS A 389 7.33 2.58 -25.91
N GLU A 390 7.56 1.29 -25.73
CA GLU A 390 8.55 0.57 -26.53
C GLU A 390 7.88 -0.10 -27.73
N TYR A 391 8.56 -0.04 -28.86
CA TYR A 391 8.09 -0.63 -30.10
C TYR A 391 9.25 -1.22 -30.93
N MET A 392 8.92 -2.05 -31.89
CA MET A 392 9.89 -2.71 -32.76
C MET A 392 9.59 -2.37 -34.22
N PRO A 393 10.48 -1.65 -34.95
CA PRO A 393 10.40 -1.54 -36.39
C PRO A 393 10.55 -2.90 -37.09
N ALA A 394 9.95 -3.07 -38.23
CA ALA A 394 9.97 -4.32 -38.97
C ALA A 394 11.39 -4.77 -39.36
N ASN A 395 12.26 -3.84 -39.72
CA ASN A 395 13.62 -4.12 -40.14
C ASN A 395 14.65 -3.54 -39.18
N GLN A 396 15.74 -4.28 -38.98
CA GLN A 396 16.93 -3.82 -38.30
C GLN A 396 17.62 -2.73 -39.14
N ASN A 397 18.11 -1.69 -38.50
CA ASN A 397 18.93 -0.67 -39.14
C ASN A 397 20.39 -0.80 -38.70
N TRP A 398 21.25 -1.19 -39.62
CA TRP A 398 22.71 -1.36 -39.41
C TRP A 398 23.51 -0.11 -39.83
N SER A 399 22.87 0.92 -40.37
CA SER A 399 23.54 2.13 -40.82
C SER A 399 24.20 2.86 -39.66
N GLN A 400 25.39 3.41 -39.88
CA GLN A 400 26.05 4.35 -38.95
C GLN A 400 25.78 5.81 -39.34
N GLU A 401 25.12 6.09 -40.48
CA GLU A 401 24.88 7.44 -41.02
C GLU A 401 23.56 8.01 -40.54
N PHE A 402 22.56 7.12 -40.35
CA PHE A 402 21.21 7.54 -39.93
C PHE A 402 20.56 6.60 -38.94
N LYS A 403 19.57 7.08 -38.27
CA LYS A 403 18.65 6.32 -37.43
C LYS A 403 17.20 6.67 -37.78
N TYR A 404 16.29 5.83 -37.31
CA TYR A 404 14.86 6.15 -37.36
C TYR A 404 14.43 6.79 -36.04
N THR A 405 13.59 7.82 -36.12
CA THR A 405 12.86 8.39 -34.99
C THR A 405 11.37 8.37 -35.27
N MET A 406 10.53 8.36 -34.25
CA MET A 406 9.09 8.39 -34.41
C MET A 406 8.56 9.81 -34.36
N VAL A 407 7.75 10.17 -35.35
CA VAL A 407 6.83 11.32 -35.28
C VAL A 407 5.50 10.76 -34.86
N LEU A 408 4.94 11.28 -33.78
CA LEU A 408 3.70 10.80 -33.18
C LEU A 408 2.59 11.83 -33.33
N SER A 409 1.40 11.36 -33.70
CA SER A 409 0.20 12.20 -33.82
C SER A 409 -0.97 11.64 -33.03
N GLN A 410 -1.82 12.54 -32.52
CA GLN A 410 -3.13 12.26 -31.95
C GLN A 410 -4.20 12.90 -32.78
N ASP A 411 -5.16 12.13 -33.27
CA ASP A 411 -6.25 12.59 -34.18
C ASP A 411 -5.73 13.41 -35.38
N GLY A 412 -4.58 13.02 -35.95
CA GLY A 412 -3.92 13.68 -37.08
C GLY A 412 -3.11 14.93 -36.74
N VAL A 413 -3.04 15.33 -35.47
CA VAL A 413 -2.23 16.48 -34.99
C VAL A 413 -0.94 15.93 -34.38
N GLU A 414 0.22 16.42 -34.86
CA GLU A 414 1.53 16.07 -34.30
C GLU A 414 1.65 16.54 -32.86
N ILE A 415 2.16 15.67 -31.98
CA ILE A 415 2.39 15.93 -30.57
C ILE A 415 3.87 15.85 -30.22
N PRO A 416 4.35 16.55 -29.16
CA PRO A 416 5.72 16.45 -28.71
C PRO A 416 6.10 15.01 -28.34
N ALA A 417 7.14 14.48 -28.99
CA ALA A 417 7.68 13.17 -28.74
C ALA A 417 9.22 13.17 -28.85
N GLN A 418 9.87 12.32 -28.08
CA GLN A 418 11.32 12.12 -28.13
C GLN A 418 11.67 10.65 -28.03
N GLU A 419 12.80 10.30 -28.64
CA GLU A 419 13.41 8.97 -28.48
C GLU A 419 14.27 8.95 -27.24
N GLU A 420 14.15 7.90 -26.43
CA GLU A 420 14.98 7.62 -25.25
C GLU A 420 15.58 6.21 -25.34
N LYS A 421 16.56 5.93 -24.51
CA LYS A 421 17.17 4.59 -24.40
C LYS A 421 16.12 3.57 -23.97
N GLU A 422 15.94 2.56 -24.77
CA GLU A 422 15.07 1.41 -24.53
C GLU A 422 15.70 0.40 -23.53
N ASN A 423 14.94 -0.62 -23.12
CA ASN A 423 15.38 -1.60 -22.10
C ASN A 423 16.39 -2.64 -22.64
N SER A 424 16.56 -2.79 -23.97
CA SER A 424 17.55 -3.72 -24.51
C SER A 424 18.97 -3.18 -24.39
N ASN A 425 19.95 -4.08 -24.37
CA ASN A 425 21.37 -3.72 -24.36
C ASN A 425 22.05 -3.95 -25.71
N LEU A 426 21.25 -4.10 -26.79
CA LEU A 426 21.80 -4.26 -28.15
C LEU A 426 22.23 -2.90 -28.71
N ASN A 427 23.47 -2.82 -29.20
CA ASN A 427 23.98 -1.64 -29.92
C ASN A 427 23.52 -1.66 -31.38
N LEU A 428 22.18 -1.62 -31.55
CA LEU A 428 21.56 -1.72 -32.88
C LEU A 428 20.31 -0.84 -32.89
N ASP A 429 20.15 -0.06 -33.96
CA ASP A 429 18.97 0.78 -34.17
C ASP A 429 17.78 -0.11 -34.63
N TRP A 430 17.14 -0.77 -33.67
CA TRP A 430 16.01 -1.67 -33.89
C TRP A 430 14.92 -1.53 -32.80
N ARG A 431 15.17 -2.02 -31.57
CA ARG A 431 14.25 -1.75 -30.46
C ARG A 431 14.27 -0.27 -30.13
N LYS A 432 13.10 0.33 -29.96
CA LYS A 432 12.93 1.78 -29.76
C LYS A 432 12.04 2.07 -28.57
N ARG A 433 12.28 3.21 -27.93
CA ARG A 433 11.37 3.80 -26.96
C ARG A 433 11.02 5.21 -27.40
N VAL A 434 9.72 5.50 -27.49
CA VAL A 434 9.20 6.85 -27.64
C VAL A 434 8.62 7.34 -26.32
N THR A 435 9.01 8.55 -25.94
CA THR A 435 8.47 9.28 -24.80
C THR A 435 7.70 10.48 -25.35
N PHE A 436 6.46 10.68 -24.91
CA PHE A 436 5.57 11.72 -25.42
C PHE A 436 4.68 12.29 -24.32
N ARG A 437 4.25 13.55 -24.51
CA ARG A 437 3.29 14.21 -23.64
C ARG A 437 1.95 14.29 -24.31
N ALA A 438 0.89 13.84 -23.64
CA ALA A 438 -0.45 13.79 -24.20
C ALA A 438 -1.53 13.92 -23.13
N THR A 439 -2.77 14.21 -23.58
CA THR A 439 -3.96 14.16 -22.74
C THR A 439 -4.79 12.92 -23.10
N LEU A 440 -5.04 12.06 -22.12
CA LEU A 440 -5.81 10.83 -22.27
C LEU A 440 -7.30 11.08 -22.03
N LYS A 441 -8.16 10.32 -22.71
CA LYS A 441 -9.60 10.26 -22.41
C LYS A 441 -9.85 9.65 -21.02
N PRO A 442 -10.92 10.06 -20.33
CA PRO A 442 -11.29 9.45 -19.05
C PRO A 442 -11.77 8.01 -19.24
N SER A 443 -11.40 7.12 -18.33
CA SER A 443 -11.83 5.69 -18.28
C SER A 443 -11.96 5.05 -19.66
N GLY A 444 -10.89 5.15 -20.44
CA GLY A 444 -10.95 4.72 -21.85
C GLY A 444 -9.59 4.66 -22.51
N ILE A 445 -9.60 4.26 -23.78
CA ILE A 445 -8.40 4.13 -24.61
C ILE A 445 -8.22 5.37 -25.48
N THR A 446 -6.99 5.89 -25.50
CA THR A 446 -6.56 6.94 -26.43
C THR A 446 -5.56 6.32 -27.40
N ARG A 447 -5.77 6.56 -28.70
CA ARG A 447 -4.92 6.12 -29.79
C ARG A 447 -3.95 7.21 -30.23
N PHE A 448 -2.71 6.79 -30.50
CA PHE A 448 -1.68 7.63 -31.12
C PHE A 448 -1.13 6.89 -32.34
N ASP A 449 -0.83 7.62 -33.39
CA ASP A 449 -0.34 7.06 -34.66
C ASP A 449 1.08 7.55 -34.92
N GLY A 450 2.04 6.61 -34.92
CA GLY A 450 3.46 6.86 -35.15
C GLY A 450 3.88 6.59 -36.58
N ILE A 451 4.72 7.46 -37.14
CA ILE A 451 5.39 7.27 -38.42
C ILE A 451 6.89 7.38 -38.22
N LEU A 452 7.66 6.45 -38.80
CA LEU A 452 9.12 6.50 -38.71
C LEU A 452 9.69 7.50 -39.69
N LYS A 453 10.55 8.37 -39.20
CA LYS A 453 11.29 9.35 -39.97
C LYS A 453 12.78 9.05 -39.90
N LYS A 454 13.43 9.02 -41.06
CA LYS A 454 14.88 8.89 -41.15
C LYS A 454 15.55 10.21 -40.79
N VAL A 455 16.50 10.16 -39.82
CA VAL A 455 17.28 11.33 -39.39
C VAL A 455 18.78 10.99 -39.35
N PRO A 456 19.69 11.95 -39.54
CA PRO A 456 21.12 11.71 -39.37
C PRO A 456 21.42 11.16 -37.97
N LYS A 457 22.32 10.20 -37.89
CA LYS A 457 22.85 9.68 -36.61
C LYS A 457 23.89 10.66 -36.08
N VAL A 458 23.52 11.44 -35.08
CA VAL A 458 24.41 12.35 -34.40
C VAL A 458 24.87 11.70 -33.11
N TYR A 459 26.17 11.44 -33.03
CA TYR A 459 26.76 10.99 -31.77
C TYR A 459 27.02 12.22 -30.88
N LYS A 460 26.31 12.33 -29.76
CA LYS A 460 26.64 13.35 -28.75
C LYS A 460 27.99 12.99 -28.17
N GLN A 461 29.01 13.81 -28.44
CA GLN A 461 30.24 13.74 -27.66
C GLN A 461 29.86 14.03 -26.21
N THR A 462 30.26 13.17 -25.29
CA THR A 462 30.26 13.48 -23.88
C THR A 462 31.09 14.73 -23.71
N SER A 463 30.42 15.88 -23.46
CA SER A 463 31.07 17.13 -23.19
C SER A 463 32.09 16.96 -22.03
N GLY A 464 33.25 17.55 -22.14
CA GLY A 464 34.30 17.49 -21.11
C GLY A 464 33.79 17.88 -19.72
N LEU A 465 34.61 17.71 -18.73
CA LEU A 465 34.36 18.10 -17.33
C LEU A 465 34.06 19.61 -17.29
N ASP A 466 32.77 19.93 -17.20
CA ASP A 466 32.28 21.29 -17.01
C ASP A 466 31.80 21.40 -15.56
N ASP A 467 32.24 22.39 -14.84
CA ASP A 467 31.89 22.63 -13.43
C ASP A 467 30.62 23.46 -13.27
N ALA A 468 30.09 24.04 -14.35
CA ALA A 468 28.86 24.80 -14.29
C ALA A 468 27.66 23.90 -13.97
N PRO A 469 26.74 24.32 -13.09
CA PRO A 469 25.58 23.50 -12.74
C PRO A 469 24.70 23.25 -13.96
N ILE A 470 23.98 22.13 -13.94
CA ILE A 470 22.91 21.86 -14.91
C ILE A 470 21.71 22.67 -14.48
N VAL A 471 21.31 23.65 -15.30
CA VAL A 471 20.12 24.47 -15.07
C VAL A 471 19.02 24.03 -16.04
N PHE A 472 17.92 23.53 -15.48
CA PHE A 472 16.71 23.24 -16.21
C PHE A 472 15.67 24.29 -15.87
N ASP A 473 15.15 24.97 -16.88
CA ASP A 473 14.10 25.99 -16.76
C ASP A 473 13.09 25.79 -17.90
N ASN A 474 11.83 25.57 -17.56
CA ASN A 474 10.74 25.44 -18.53
C ASN A 474 9.77 26.65 -18.49
N GLY A 475 10.11 27.68 -17.74
CA GLY A 475 9.29 28.91 -17.56
C GLY A 475 8.26 28.81 -16.42
N GLU A 476 7.87 27.58 -15.97
CA GLU A 476 6.99 27.33 -14.81
C GLU A 476 7.80 26.82 -13.62
N MET A 477 8.85 26.04 -13.89
CA MET A 477 9.70 25.38 -12.91
C MET A 477 11.17 25.52 -13.27
N LEU A 478 11.99 25.80 -12.26
CA LEU A 478 13.45 25.78 -12.34
C LEU A 478 14.01 24.71 -11.42
N VAL A 479 14.87 23.83 -11.95
CA VAL A 479 15.67 22.86 -11.18
C VAL A 479 17.13 23.05 -11.54
N GLN A 480 17.96 23.29 -10.53
CA GLN A 480 19.41 23.41 -10.69
C GLN A 480 20.11 22.24 -9.99
N ILE A 481 20.95 21.51 -10.72
CA ILE A 481 21.69 20.35 -10.23
C ILE A 481 23.19 20.67 -10.27
N SER A 482 23.85 20.56 -9.13
CA SER A 482 25.29 20.74 -9.00
C SER A 482 26.06 19.65 -9.72
N ARG A 483 27.03 20.01 -10.56
CA ARG A 483 27.97 19.03 -11.13
C ARG A 483 29.04 18.57 -10.14
N LYS A 484 29.22 19.31 -9.04
CA LYS A 484 30.18 18.97 -7.99
C LYS A 484 29.66 17.98 -6.97
N THR A 485 28.36 18.07 -6.66
CA THR A 485 27.72 17.21 -5.66
C THR A 485 26.74 16.22 -6.25
N GLY A 486 26.23 16.43 -7.47
CA GLY A 486 25.18 15.63 -8.08
C GLY A 486 23.79 15.91 -7.53
N LEU A 487 23.66 16.84 -6.58
CA LEU A 487 22.45 17.12 -5.82
C LEU A 487 21.74 18.37 -6.31
N VAL A 488 20.48 18.55 -5.90
CA VAL A 488 19.67 19.70 -6.27
C VAL A 488 20.08 20.91 -5.40
N GLU A 489 20.51 21.98 -6.06
CA GLU A 489 20.84 23.26 -5.41
C GLU A 489 19.62 24.14 -5.28
N ARG A 490 18.70 24.08 -6.28
CA ARG A 490 17.48 24.88 -6.32
C ARG A 490 16.33 24.11 -6.94
N TYR A 491 15.15 24.26 -6.35
CA TYR A 491 13.88 23.90 -6.94
C TYR A 491 12.90 25.05 -6.70
N CYS A 492 12.51 25.68 -7.79
CA CYS A 492 11.66 26.88 -7.77
C CYS A 492 10.44 26.65 -8.67
N VAL A 493 9.27 27.05 -8.22
CA VAL A 493 8.02 27.03 -8.99
C VAL A 493 7.38 28.40 -8.88
N ASP A 494 7.05 29.01 -10.02
CA ASP A 494 6.45 30.34 -10.12
C ASP A 494 7.22 31.41 -9.32
N GLY A 495 8.56 31.31 -9.29
CA GLY A 495 9.45 32.23 -8.56
C GLY A 495 9.60 31.92 -7.06
N VAL A 496 8.99 30.88 -6.53
CA VAL A 496 9.06 30.48 -5.12
C VAL A 496 10.02 29.29 -4.95
N GLU A 497 11.01 29.43 -4.07
CA GLU A 497 12.00 28.39 -3.75
C GLU A 497 11.45 27.40 -2.72
N TYR A 498 11.69 26.09 -2.92
CA TYR A 498 11.17 25.01 -2.08
C TYR A 498 12.22 24.24 -1.30
N VAL A 499 13.48 24.20 -1.77
CA VAL A 499 14.54 23.41 -1.13
C VAL A 499 15.78 24.25 -0.86
N LYS A 500 16.54 23.86 0.16
CA LYS A 500 17.88 24.36 0.41
C LYS A 500 18.88 23.67 -0.52
N PRO A 501 20.08 24.22 -0.74
CA PRO A 501 21.14 23.53 -1.48
C PRO A 501 21.45 22.14 -0.93
N ASP A 502 21.98 21.26 -1.79
CA ASP A 502 22.29 19.85 -1.51
C ASP A 502 21.06 18.98 -1.16
N ALA A 503 19.87 19.38 -1.62
CA ALA A 503 18.65 18.60 -1.45
C ALA A 503 18.67 17.30 -2.25
N PHE A 504 17.92 16.32 -1.75
CA PHE A 504 17.85 14.94 -2.27
C PHE A 504 19.14 14.16 -2.12
N SER A 505 19.88 14.43 -1.04
CA SER A 505 21.03 13.63 -0.65
C SER A 505 20.57 12.31 0.00
N THR A 506 21.38 11.25 -0.14
CA THR A 506 21.10 9.96 0.49
C THR A 506 22.00 9.76 1.69
N VAL A 507 21.38 9.67 2.86
CA VAL A 507 22.04 9.59 4.17
C VAL A 507 21.95 8.16 4.69
N VAL A 508 23.04 7.69 5.29
CA VAL A 508 23.11 6.39 5.96
C VAL A 508 23.18 6.60 7.47
N PHE A 509 22.27 5.96 8.18
CA PHE A 509 22.19 5.96 9.63
C PHE A 509 22.65 4.60 10.17
N ARG A 510 23.27 4.57 11.35
CA ARG A 510 23.42 3.33 12.09
C ARG A 510 22.06 2.85 12.55
N ASP A 511 21.88 1.54 12.55
CA ASP A 511 20.64 0.89 12.89
C ASP A 511 20.90 -0.33 13.78
N THR A 512 19.85 -0.85 14.39
CA THR A 512 19.88 -2.09 15.15
C THR A 512 19.47 -3.28 14.28
N PRO A 513 19.89 -4.50 14.60
CA PRO A 513 19.40 -5.69 13.90
C PRO A 513 17.93 -6.05 14.20
N ASP A 514 17.21 -5.31 15.04
CA ASP A 514 15.79 -5.53 15.37
C ASP A 514 14.88 -5.00 14.25
N PRO A 515 14.13 -5.85 13.49
CA PRO A 515 13.27 -5.40 12.39
C PRO A 515 12.06 -4.58 12.86
N TRP A 516 11.58 -4.75 14.10
CA TRP A 516 10.50 -3.93 14.68
C TRP A 516 10.96 -2.55 15.13
N LEU A 517 12.22 -2.39 15.51
CA LEU A 517 12.75 -1.21 16.21
C LEU A 517 12.01 -0.98 17.55
N MET A 518 11.99 -2.00 18.42
CA MET A 518 11.18 -2.00 19.66
C MET A 518 11.67 -1.01 20.72
N THR A 519 12.96 -0.68 20.72
CA THR A 519 13.62 0.09 21.79
C THR A 519 13.64 1.59 21.55
N THR A 520 13.37 2.05 20.33
CA THR A 520 13.34 3.48 19.95
C THR A 520 12.27 3.73 18.88
N ASP A 521 11.91 5.00 18.68
CA ASP A 521 11.02 5.47 17.62
C ASP A 521 11.75 6.36 16.60
N ARG A 522 13.11 6.35 16.60
CA ARG A 522 13.96 7.25 15.82
C ARG A 522 15.12 6.53 15.16
N PHE A 523 15.59 7.11 14.07
CA PHE A 523 16.88 6.83 13.44
C PHE A 523 17.66 8.14 13.45
N ASP A 524 18.45 8.37 14.50
CA ASP A 524 19.10 9.65 14.83
C ASP A 524 20.63 9.58 14.90
N ASP A 525 21.26 8.46 14.49
CA ASP A 525 22.73 8.28 14.44
C ASP A 525 23.22 8.26 12.97
N PRO A 526 23.41 9.42 12.31
CA PRO A 526 23.93 9.47 10.95
C PRO A 526 25.41 9.07 10.90
N GLU A 527 25.72 8.02 10.10
CA GLU A 527 27.09 7.56 9.88
C GLU A 527 27.77 8.30 8.71
N GLY A 528 27.00 8.73 7.71
CA GLY A 528 27.53 9.47 6.56
C GLY A 528 26.53 9.57 5.41
N ARG A 529 27.03 9.91 4.23
CA ARG A 529 26.24 10.17 3.02
C ARG A 529 26.85 9.49 1.82
N PHE A 530 26.03 9.13 0.85
CA PHE A 530 26.52 8.79 -0.48
C PHE A 530 27.17 10.03 -1.11
N VAL A 531 28.35 9.86 -1.69
CA VAL A 531 29.12 10.92 -2.33
C VAL A 531 29.20 10.68 -3.82
N LEU A 532 29.24 11.76 -4.60
CA LEU A 532 29.34 11.70 -6.06
C LEU A 532 30.56 10.88 -6.49
N ALA A 533 30.37 9.97 -7.42
CA ALA A 533 31.45 9.15 -7.97
C ALA A 533 32.40 10.00 -8.81
N GLU A 534 33.71 9.72 -8.68
CA GLU A 534 34.74 10.34 -9.52
C GLU A 534 34.54 9.97 -10.99
N PRO A 535 34.93 10.87 -11.91
CA PRO A 535 34.84 10.59 -13.34
C PRO A 535 35.63 9.33 -13.71
N LYS A 536 35.09 8.52 -14.61
CA LYS A 536 35.69 7.24 -15.04
C LYS A 536 36.02 7.25 -16.53
N MET A 537 37.15 6.66 -16.90
CA MET A 537 37.45 6.35 -18.30
C MET A 537 36.56 5.17 -18.75
N ILE A 538 35.90 5.33 -19.88
CA ILE A 538 35.04 4.31 -20.49
C ILE A 538 35.37 4.20 -21.99
N LYS A 539 34.87 3.13 -22.63
CA LYS A 539 34.76 3.07 -24.09
C LYS A 539 33.45 3.71 -24.55
N SER A 540 33.54 4.62 -25.50
CA SER A 540 32.36 5.23 -26.13
C SER A 540 31.51 4.13 -26.78
N TYR A 541 30.23 4.10 -26.45
CA TYR A 541 29.28 3.14 -27.05
C TYR A 541 29.06 3.39 -28.54
N ALA A 542 29.35 4.60 -29.01
CA ALA A 542 29.15 5.03 -30.39
C ALA A 542 30.21 4.45 -31.34
N ASP A 543 31.49 4.52 -30.96
CA ASP A 543 32.60 4.25 -31.86
C ASP A 543 33.79 3.48 -31.22
N GLY A 544 33.66 3.10 -29.95
CA GLY A 544 34.67 2.39 -29.20
C GLY A 544 35.90 3.23 -28.79
N SER A 545 35.89 4.56 -29.04
CA SER A 545 36.94 5.47 -28.60
C SER A 545 36.98 5.63 -27.07
N ASP A 546 38.09 6.11 -26.54
CA ASP A 546 38.20 6.46 -25.14
C ASP A 546 37.36 7.74 -24.85
N ALA A 547 36.56 7.69 -23.80
CA ALA A 547 35.72 8.79 -23.35
C ALA A 547 35.74 8.89 -21.82
N VAL A 548 35.48 10.08 -21.30
CA VAL A 548 35.29 10.32 -19.86
C VAL A 548 33.79 10.27 -19.53
N LYS A 549 33.40 9.39 -18.60
CA LYS A 549 32.04 9.39 -17.99
C LYS A 549 32.10 10.24 -16.71
N PRO A 550 31.52 11.45 -16.71
CA PRO A 550 31.40 12.24 -15.47
C PRO A 550 30.40 11.64 -14.49
N GLY A 551 30.56 11.92 -13.20
CA GLY A 551 29.62 11.49 -12.16
C GLY A 551 28.20 11.99 -12.38
N VAL A 552 28.03 13.22 -12.94
CA VAL A 552 26.71 13.81 -13.31
C VAL A 552 26.68 14.11 -14.79
N ARG A 553 25.61 13.73 -15.48
CA ARG A 553 25.46 13.92 -16.92
C ARG A 553 24.01 14.00 -17.39
N ILE A 554 23.74 14.75 -18.43
CA ILE A 554 22.48 14.71 -19.16
C ILE A 554 22.52 13.49 -20.08
N VAL A 555 21.62 12.53 -19.84
CA VAL A 555 21.53 11.29 -20.64
C VAL A 555 20.49 11.41 -21.74
N GLU A 556 19.37 12.11 -21.51
CA GLU A 556 18.37 12.40 -22.52
C GLU A 556 18.01 13.90 -22.49
N ASP A 557 17.78 14.46 -23.65
CA ASP A 557 17.27 15.83 -23.81
C ASP A 557 16.48 15.98 -25.09
N GLY A 558 15.22 16.41 -25.00
CA GLY A 558 14.31 16.53 -26.13
C GLY A 558 13.11 17.42 -25.82
N PRO A 559 12.11 17.45 -26.68
CA PRO A 559 10.96 18.35 -26.55
C PRO A 559 9.98 17.94 -25.42
N VAL A 560 10.13 16.75 -24.83
CA VAL A 560 9.23 16.25 -23.78
C VAL A 560 9.84 16.42 -22.40
N ARG A 561 11.08 15.97 -22.20
CA ARG A 561 11.80 16.09 -20.93
C ARG A 561 13.32 16.07 -21.10
N THR A 562 14.01 16.56 -20.09
CA THR A 562 15.44 16.35 -19.88
C THR A 562 15.63 15.28 -18.79
N VAL A 563 16.58 14.35 -18.99
CA VAL A 563 16.93 13.33 -18.00
C VAL A 563 18.39 13.52 -17.61
N VAL A 564 18.63 13.71 -16.31
CA VAL A 564 19.96 13.82 -15.71
C VAL A 564 20.22 12.59 -14.86
N GLU A 565 21.38 11.99 -14.96
CA GLU A 565 21.82 10.87 -14.16
C GLU A 565 23.04 11.25 -13.33
N ALA A 566 23.04 10.90 -12.04
CA ALA A 566 24.15 11.06 -11.12
C ALA A 566 24.48 9.72 -10.45
N GLU A 567 25.79 9.39 -10.34
CA GLU A 567 26.29 8.16 -9.74
C GLU A 567 26.97 8.48 -8.42
N PHE A 568 26.55 7.78 -7.34
CA PHE A 568 27.09 8.01 -6.00
C PHE A 568 27.61 6.71 -5.40
N ILE A 569 28.50 6.81 -4.44
CA ILE A 569 29.16 5.69 -3.76
C ILE A 569 29.11 5.89 -2.24
N TRP A 570 28.83 4.83 -1.52
CA TRP A 570 28.98 4.70 -0.08
C TRP A 570 29.64 3.36 0.23
N LYS A 571 30.89 3.36 0.71
CA LYS A 571 31.67 2.12 0.96
C LYS A 571 31.62 1.18 -0.26
N THR A 572 30.96 0.02 -0.13
CA THR A 572 30.79 -0.97 -1.21
C THR A 572 29.48 -0.84 -1.98
N SER A 573 28.59 0.05 -1.54
CA SER A 573 27.27 0.28 -2.12
C SER A 573 27.29 1.40 -3.15
N THR A 574 26.44 1.28 -4.17
CA THR A 574 26.32 2.27 -5.27
C THR A 574 24.89 2.76 -5.37
N LEU A 575 24.71 4.03 -5.65
CA LEU A 575 23.44 4.66 -5.93
C LEU A 575 23.47 5.33 -7.30
N ILE A 576 22.49 5.05 -8.15
CA ILE A 576 22.22 5.79 -9.38
C ILE A 576 20.96 6.63 -9.14
N GLN A 577 21.10 7.94 -9.25
CA GLN A 577 20.00 8.88 -9.09
C GLN A 577 19.64 9.49 -10.44
N THR A 578 18.38 9.35 -10.85
CA THR A 578 17.89 9.82 -12.15
C THR A 578 16.82 10.88 -11.94
N TYR A 579 17.07 12.08 -12.47
CA TYR A 579 16.16 13.21 -12.45
C TYR A 579 15.45 13.30 -13.80
N ARG A 580 14.11 13.22 -13.80
CA ARG A 580 13.29 13.39 -15.01
C ARG A 580 12.56 14.72 -14.93
N LEU A 581 12.95 15.66 -15.78
CA LEU A 581 12.55 17.06 -15.76
C LEU A 581 11.67 17.35 -16.99
N PRO A 582 10.33 17.39 -16.87
CA PRO A 582 9.41 17.58 -18.00
C PRO A 582 9.47 19.02 -18.52
N LYS A 583 9.37 19.20 -19.85
CA LYS A 583 9.41 20.51 -20.51
C LYS A 583 8.16 21.37 -20.26
N GLN A 584 7.16 20.85 -19.55
CA GLN A 584 5.93 21.57 -19.17
C GLN A 584 5.43 21.04 -17.82
N GLY A 585 4.91 21.94 -17.00
CA GLY A 585 4.40 21.62 -15.67
C GLY A 585 5.41 21.88 -14.55
N THR A 586 4.97 21.70 -13.32
CA THR A 586 5.69 22.14 -12.11
C THR A 586 6.19 20.99 -11.24
N HIS A 587 5.95 19.75 -11.65
CA HIS A 587 6.46 18.56 -10.97
C HIS A 587 7.59 17.90 -11.74
N TRP A 588 8.43 17.16 -11.05
CA TRP A 588 9.47 16.35 -11.64
C TRP A 588 9.59 15.00 -10.91
N GLU A 589 10.27 14.04 -11.51
CA GLU A 589 10.41 12.72 -10.96
C GLU A 589 11.86 12.39 -10.62
N LEU A 590 12.05 11.70 -9.49
CA LEU A 590 13.32 11.18 -9.03
C LEU A 590 13.23 9.66 -8.97
N GLU A 591 14.20 8.97 -9.59
CA GLU A 591 14.40 7.54 -9.38
C GLU A 591 15.74 7.31 -8.70
N GLN A 592 15.75 6.50 -7.66
CA GLN A 592 16.97 6.05 -6.99
C GLN A 592 17.10 4.54 -7.14
N ARG A 593 18.17 4.09 -7.73
CA ARG A 593 18.56 2.68 -7.87
C ARG A 593 19.76 2.43 -6.96
N VAL A 594 19.53 1.68 -5.88
CA VAL A 594 20.54 1.39 -4.86
C VAL A 594 21.01 -0.06 -5.00
N LEU A 595 22.30 -0.27 -5.11
CA LEU A 595 22.95 -1.57 -4.97
C LEU A 595 23.53 -1.63 -3.55
N TRP A 596 22.82 -2.30 -2.63
CA TRP A 596 23.06 -2.25 -1.20
C TRP A 596 23.77 -3.49 -0.67
N HIS A 597 24.87 -3.31 0.09
CA HIS A 597 25.70 -4.39 0.59
C HIS A 597 26.10 -4.23 2.07
N GLU A 598 25.50 -3.32 2.80
CA GLU A 598 25.82 -3.02 4.19
C GLU A 598 24.86 -3.73 5.16
N GLN A 599 25.24 -3.85 6.44
CA GLN A 599 24.47 -4.51 7.50
C GLN A 599 24.20 -3.52 8.64
N ASP A 600 23.05 -3.70 9.30
CA ASP A 600 22.62 -2.92 10.47
C ASP A 600 22.70 -1.39 10.18
N ARG A 601 22.11 -1.01 9.03
CA ARG A 601 22.05 0.38 8.54
C ARG A 601 20.67 0.69 7.99
N MET A 602 20.28 1.96 8.16
CA MET A 602 19.11 2.58 7.56
C MET A 602 19.54 3.59 6.50
N VAL A 603 18.90 3.57 5.34
CA VAL A 603 19.13 4.52 4.25
C VAL A 603 17.93 5.42 4.08
N LYS A 604 18.17 6.74 4.08
CA LYS A 604 17.12 7.76 3.90
C LYS A 604 17.45 8.76 2.82
N LEU A 605 16.43 9.20 2.09
CA LEU A 605 16.49 10.36 1.20
C LEU A 605 16.19 11.62 2.01
N GLU A 606 17.12 12.54 2.06
CA GLU A 606 17.06 13.80 2.80
C GLU A 606 16.62 14.97 1.90
N ILE A 607 15.60 15.70 2.32
CA ILE A 607 15.04 16.84 1.59
C ILE A 607 14.97 18.04 2.53
N PRO A 608 16.03 18.85 2.62
CA PRO A 608 16.02 20.09 3.41
C PRO A 608 15.18 21.13 2.69
N THR A 609 14.05 21.53 3.29
CA THR A 609 13.06 22.39 2.67
C THR A 609 13.21 23.85 3.07
N LEU A 610 12.60 24.75 2.28
CA LEU A 610 12.38 26.16 2.62
C LEU A 610 10.95 26.45 3.10
N VAL A 611 10.13 25.41 3.28
CA VAL A 611 8.79 25.48 3.90
C VAL A 611 8.95 25.62 5.41
N LYS A 612 9.20 26.83 5.88
CA LYS A 612 9.53 27.11 7.30
C LYS A 612 8.32 26.94 8.21
N SER A 613 8.56 26.34 9.40
CA SER A 613 7.55 26.09 10.40
C SER A 613 6.34 25.34 9.86
N GLY A 614 6.59 24.45 8.91
CA GLY A 614 5.56 23.71 8.23
C GLY A 614 4.95 22.61 9.11
N GLU A 615 3.69 22.30 8.87
CA GLU A 615 3.05 21.09 9.37
C GLU A 615 3.40 19.93 8.45
N TYR A 616 3.84 18.84 9.03
CA TYR A 616 4.13 17.61 8.30
C TYR A 616 2.86 16.77 8.22
N TRP A 617 2.47 16.37 6.99
CA TRP A 617 1.27 15.60 6.69
C TRP A 617 1.60 14.38 5.85
N GLY A 618 0.79 13.32 6.01
CA GLY A 618 0.89 12.12 5.19
C GLY A 618 -0.46 11.49 4.92
N GLN A 619 -0.57 10.80 3.77
CA GLN A 619 -1.76 10.05 3.40
C GLN A 619 -1.96 8.86 4.33
N ASN A 620 -3.22 8.59 4.64
CA ASN A 620 -3.69 7.49 5.46
C ASN A 620 -4.85 6.75 4.76
N MET A 621 -5.40 5.70 5.35
CA MET A 621 -6.60 5.00 4.86
C MET A 621 -7.77 5.99 4.73
N PHE A 622 -8.23 6.22 3.51
CA PHE A 622 -9.32 7.14 3.21
C PHE A 622 -9.22 8.51 3.90
N GLY A 623 -7.99 9.03 4.05
CA GLY A 623 -7.77 10.32 4.69
C GLY A 623 -6.30 10.76 4.67
N ALA A 624 -6.01 11.83 5.41
CA ALA A 624 -4.65 12.31 5.65
C ALA A 624 -4.55 12.82 7.09
N ASP A 625 -3.38 12.65 7.71
CA ASP A 625 -3.17 13.05 9.09
C ASP A 625 -1.89 13.87 9.26
N ARG A 626 -1.87 14.64 10.34
CA ARG A 626 -0.68 15.37 10.76
C ARG A 626 0.31 14.41 11.39
N LEU A 627 1.54 14.42 10.91
CA LEU A 627 2.65 13.61 11.38
C LEU A 627 3.55 14.41 12.33
N PHE A 628 4.47 13.72 13.00
CA PHE A 628 5.41 14.35 13.92
C PHE A 628 6.50 15.16 13.17
N THR A 629 6.96 16.24 13.81
CA THR A 629 8.05 17.09 13.28
C THR A 629 9.27 17.13 14.22
N ASP A 630 9.36 16.17 15.13
CA ASP A 630 10.36 16.08 16.18
C ASP A 630 11.40 14.98 15.96
N GLY A 631 11.50 14.43 14.74
CA GLY A 631 12.45 13.38 14.37
C GLY A 631 11.94 11.96 14.58
N ARG A 632 10.73 11.77 15.14
CA ARG A 632 10.12 10.42 15.24
C ARG A 632 9.73 9.90 13.86
N GLU A 633 9.98 8.61 13.66
CA GLU A 633 9.56 7.90 12.45
C GLU A 633 8.04 7.83 12.39
N CYS A 634 7.49 8.09 11.21
CA CYS A 634 6.06 8.10 10.93
C CYS A 634 5.74 7.17 9.77
N VAL A 635 4.49 6.70 9.72
CA VAL A 635 3.94 5.98 8.57
C VAL A 635 3.05 6.89 7.75
N SER A 636 3.20 6.81 6.42
CA SER A 636 2.25 7.37 5.44
C SER A 636 2.18 6.45 4.22
N GLN A 637 1.11 6.57 3.45
CA GLN A 637 0.90 5.68 2.31
C GLN A 637 1.56 6.23 1.03
N LYS A 638 0.81 6.83 0.11
CA LYS A 638 1.27 7.22 -1.22
C LYS A 638 2.01 8.55 -1.25
N TRP A 639 1.83 9.40 -0.24
CA TRP A 639 2.49 10.71 -0.17
C TRP A 639 2.71 11.18 1.26
N CYS A 640 3.72 12.05 1.42
CA CYS A 640 3.90 12.92 2.58
C CYS A 640 4.36 14.31 2.12
N GLY A 641 4.29 15.32 2.98
CA GLY A 641 4.70 16.67 2.63
C GLY A 641 4.64 17.68 3.76
N LEU A 642 5.37 18.79 3.59
CA LEU A 642 5.36 19.94 4.48
C LEU A 642 4.50 21.06 3.90
N PHE A 643 3.68 21.66 4.76
CA PHE A 643 2.77 22.75 4.40
C PHE A 643 2.85 23.85 5.46
N ASN A 644 3.02 25.07 5.02
CA ASN A 644 2.72 26.27 5.83
C ASN A 644 1.53 27.02 5.24
N GLU A 645 1.30 28.26 5.65
CA GLU A 645 0.16 29.06 5.16
C GLU A 645 0.23 29.35 3.65
N ASN A 646 1.44 29.43 3.07
CA ASN A 646 1.65 29.90 1.69
C ASN A 646 2.19 28.81 0.76
N GLN A 647 2.94 27.84 1.27
CA GLN A 647 3.71 26.89 0.50
C GLN A 647 3.38 25.45 0.90
N GLY A 648 3.34 24.56 -0.10
CA GLY A 648 3.29 23.13 0.11
C GLY A 648 4.33 22.42 -0.75
N LEU A 649 5.15 21.56 -0.14
CA LEU A 649 6.05 20.65 -0.83
C LEU A 649 5.63 19.22 -0.50
N THR A 650 5.27 18.46 -1.52
CA THR A 650 4.86 17.06 -1.37
C THR A 650 5.77 16.12 -2.14
N VAL A 651 5.98 14.95 -1.57
CA VAL A 651 6.68 13.83 -2.19
C VAL A 651 5.72 12.65 -2.29
N ILE A 652 5.43 12.25 -3.52
CA ILE A 652 4.61 11.09 -3.85
C ILE A 652 5.54 9.92 -4.13
N ASN A 653 5.22 8.72 -3.67
CA ASN A 653 6.05 7.52 -3.82
C ASN A 653 5.25 6.32 -4.35
N ASP A 654 5.94 5.25 -4.80
CA ASP A 654 5.36 4.02 -5.31
C ASP A 654 5.72 2.76 -4.49
N GLY A 655 5.91 2.89 -3.17
CA GLY A 655 6.11 1.70 -2.34
C GLY A 655 7.02 1.85 -1.12
N ILE A 656 7.16 3.06 -0.60
CA ILE A 656 7.72 3.29 0.75
C ILE A 656 6.62 3.77 1.69
N TYR A 657 6.83 3.60 2.99
CA TYR A 657 5.85 3.98 4.02
C TYR A 657 6.47 4.76 5.17
N GLY A 658 7.75 4.52 5.48
CA GLY A 658 8.45 5.19 6.57
C GLY A 658 9.00 6.56 6.18
N SER A 659 8.91 7.52 7.09
CA SER A 659 9.49 8.84 6.94
C SER A 659 9.57 9.57 8.28
N HIS A 660 10.44 10.57 8.40
CA HIS A 660 10.37 11.53 9.51
C HIS A 660 10.60 12.97 9.05
N CYS A 661 10.23 13.90 9.89
CA CYS A 661 10.52 15.31 9.68
C CYS A 661 11.20 15.90 10.91
N GLU A 662 12.28 16.66 10.71
CA GLU A 662 12.97 17.37 11.76
C GLU A 662 13.53 18.69 11.22
N SER A 663 13.31 19.81 11.91
CA SER A 663 13.87 21.13 11.56
C SER A 663 13.62 21.54 10.10
N ASP A 664 12.38 21.37 9.61
CA ASP A 664 11.94 21.61 8.23
C ASP A 664 12.65 20.74 7.17
N THR A 665 13.27 19.62 7.57
CA THR A 665 13.88 18.64 6.68
C THR A 665 13.05 17.35 6.71
N VAL A 666 12.64 16.88 5.54
CA VAL A 666 11.93 15.60 5.38
C VAL A 666 12.94 14.52 5.03
N TYR A 667 12.81 13.37 5.70
CA TYR A 667 13.61 12.18 5.45
C TYR A 667 12.69 11.02 5.06
N LEU A 668 12.85 10.48 3.86
CA LEU A 668 12.10 9.31 3.39
C LEU A 668 12.91 8.05 3.64
N SER A 669 12.33 7.07 4.31
CA SER A 669 12.98 5.82 4.70
C SER A 669 12.96 4.84 3.54
N LEU A 670 14.11 4.60 2.92
CA LEU A 670 14.22 3.81 1.69
C LEU A 670 14.34 2.32 2.00
N LEU A 671 15.34 1.95 2.77
CA LEU A 671 15.60 0.57 3.18
C LEU A 671 16.36 0.51 4.49
N ARG A 672 16.23 -0.60 5.19
CA ARG A 672 17.07 -0.95 6.35
C ARG A 672 17.55 -2.40 6.23
N SER A 673 18.72 -2.67 6.79
CA SER A 673 19.34 -3.99 6.74
C SER A 673 19.45 -4.63 8.13
N ALA A 674 18.32 -4.76 8.81
CA ALA A 674 18.17 -5.46 10.09
C ALA A 674 18.29 -6.99 9.93
N GLY A 675 18.29 -7.73 11.02
CA GLY A 675 18.21 -9.20 11.02
C GLY A 675 16.78 -9.69 10.84
N TYR A 676 16.61 -10.93 10.45
CA TYR A 676 15.30 -11.57 10.38
C TYR A 676 14.84 -12.00 11.77
N CYS A 677 13.63 -11.63 12.17
CA CYS A 677 13.00 -12.00 13.45
C CYS A 677 13.88 -11.76 14.69
N VAL A 678 14.81 -10.82 14.64
CA VAL A 678 15.65 -10.48 15.80
C VAL A 678 14.82 -9.71 16.80
N HIS A 679 14.73 -10.28 18.01
CA HIS A 679 13.90 -9.71 19.08
C HIS A 679 14.76 -9.37 20.30
N PRO A 680 14.70 -8.12 20.82
CA PRO A 680 15.45 -7.75 22.01
C PRO A 680 14.91 -8.47 23.27
N ILE A 681 15.78 -9.17 23.99
CA ILE A 681 15.44 -9.89 25.23
C ILE A 681 16.36 -9.43 26.36
N GLY A 682 15.89 -8.52 27.18
CA GLY A 682 16.67 -7.93 28.29
C GLY A 682 17.98 -7.33 27.75
N ASN A 683 19.10 -7.69 28.41
CA ASN A 683 20.43 -7.19 28.03
C ASN A 683 21.24 -8.20 27.19
N ARG A 684 20.59 -9.19 26.56
CA ARG A 684 21.29 -10.17 25.73
C ARG A 684 21.72 -9.54 24.39
N PRO A 685 22.82 -10.05 23.79
CA PRO A 685 23.15 -9.66 22.40
C PRO A 685 21.96 -9.94 21.49
N LEU A 686 21.71 -9.02 20.57
CA LEU A 686 20.58 -9.11 19.62
C LEU A 686 20.77 -10.23 18.59
N VAL A 687 22.02 -10.53 18.20
CA VAL A 687 22.37 -11.57 17.23
C VAL A 687 23.47 -12.46 17.78
N ASP A 688 23.51 -13.70 17.33
CA ASP A 688 24.60 -14.64 17.62
C ASP A 688 25.78 -14.34 16.68
N GLU A 689 26.78 -13.57 17.15
CA GLU A 689 27.95 -13.19 16.37
C GLU A 689 28.87 -14.39 16.05
N SER A 690 28.64 -15.57 16.68
CA SER A 690 29.45 -16.78 16.43
C SER A 690 29.12 -17.47 15.10
N ARG A 691 28.05 -17.07 14.43
CA ARG A 691 27.59 -17.61 13.14
C ARG A 691 27.08 -16.52 12.21
N PHE A 692 27.01 -16.85 10.92
CA PHE A 692 26.43 -15.94 9.94
C PHE A 692 24.92 -15.78 10.18
N ILE A 693 24.47 -14.54 10.36
CA ILE A 693 23.05 -14.17 10.46
C ILE A 693 22.72 -13.27 9.25
N PRO A 694 21.83 -13.70 8.37
CA PRO A 694 21.44 -12.91 7.19
C PRO A 694 20.80 -11.58 7.60
N ARG A 695 20.89 -10.60 6.69
CA ARG A 695 20.26 -9.29 6.84
C ARG A 695 19.24 -9.08 5.72
N ILE A 696 18.12 -8.45 6.06
CA ILE A 696 17.06 -8.05 5.10
C ILE A 696 17.58 -7.02 4.11
N SER A 697 16.86 -6.82 3.03
CA SER A 697 17.04 -5.74 2.03
C SER A 697 18.44 -5.67 1.42
N GLN A 698 19.09 -6.81 1.18
CA GLN A 698 20.35 -6.84 0.42
C GLN A 698 20.12 -6.80 -1.09
N GLY A 699 21.09 -6.28 -1.85
CA GLY A 699 21.10 -6.27 -3.31
C GLY A 699 20.44 -5.03 -3.92
N GLU A 700 19.76 -5.20 -5.05
CA GLU A 700 19.21 -4.09 -5.83
C GLU A 700 17.81 -3.67 -5.36
N HIS A 701 17.63 -2.35 -5.19
CA HIS A 701 16.37 -1.70 -4.87
C HIS A 701 16.15 -0.47 -5.75
N VAL A 702 14.91 -0.23 -6.18
CA VAL A 702 14.53 0.94 -7.00
C VAL A 702 13.39 1.69 -6.32
N PHE A 703 13.59 2.97 -6.09
CA PHE A 703 12.60 3.87 -5.46
C PHE A 703 12.24 4.99 -6.44
N ARG A 704 10.97 5.34 -6.53
CA ARG A 704 10.49 6.40 -7.42
C ARG A 704 9.66 7.40 -6.65
N PHE A 705 9.88 8.66 -7.00
CA PHE A 705 9.24 9.79 -6.35
C PHE A 705 8.78 10.80 -7.39
N ARG A 706 7.64 11.44 -7.13
CA ARG A 706 7.22 12.65 -7.82
C ARG A 706 7.26 13.80 -6.82
N ILE A 707 7.96 14.87 -7.19
CA ILE A 707 8.21 16.04 -6.34
C ILE A 707 7.35 17.18 -6.84
N CYS A 708 6.54 17.75 -5.95
CA CYS A 708 5.57 18.79 -6.32
C CYS A 708 5.60 19.93 -5.31
N GLY A 709 5.96 21.13 -5.77
CA GLY A 709 5.86 22.38 -5.02
C GLY A 709 4.77 23.27 -5.60
N SER A 710 3.95 23.89 -4.76
CA SER A 710 2.98 24.92 -5.16
C SER A 710 2.46 25.69 -3.96
N ASP A 711 1.51 26.63 -4.18
CA ASP A 711 0.67 27.19 -3.13
C ASP A 711 0.09 26.07 -2.25
N ALA A 712 0.02 26.29 -0.92
CA ALA A 712 -0.37 25.28 0.04
C ALA A 712 -1.80 24.74 -0.18
N ALA A 713 -2.77 25.63 -0.48
CA ALA A 713 -4.16 25.23 -0.69
C ALA A 713 -4.32 24.41 -1.97
N LEU A 714 -3.63 24.82 -3.03
CA LEU A 714 -3.59 24.06 -4.29
C LEU A 714 -2.94 22.70 -4.08
N ARG A 715 -1.83 22.62 -3.34
CA ARG A 715 -1.12 21.37 -3.09
C ARG A 715 -1.97 20.37 -2.32
N ARG A 716 -2.65 20.82 -1.25
CA ARG A 716 -3.60 19.98 -0.48
C ARG A 716 -4.76 19.45 -1.34
N LYS A 717 -5.23 20.24 -2.29
CA LYS A 717 -6.31 19.85 -3.21
C LYS A 717 -5.89 18.80 -4.24
N LEU A 718 -4.63 18.82 -4.69
CA LEU A 718 -4.17 18.00 -5.82
C LEU A 718 -3.45 16.72 -5.41
N VAL A 719 -2.83 16.69 -4.25
CA VAL A 719 -1.85 15.64 -3.87
C VAL A 719 -2.43 14.24 -3.92
N ASP A 720 -3.64 14.00 -3.44
CA ASP A 720 -4.26 12.67 -3.45
C ASP A 720 -4.58 12.18 -4.86
N THR A 721 -5.07 13.09 -5.73
CA THR A 721 -5.30 12.76 -7.14
C THR A 721 -3.98 12.44 -7.86
N GLU A 722 -2.95 13.23 -7.65
CA GLU A 722 -1.62 12.99 -8.25
C GLU A 722 -0.98 11.72 -7.70
N ALA A 723 -1.17 11.41 -6.42
CA ALA A 723 -0.70 10.18 -5.80
C ALA A 723 -1.42 8.94 -6.37
N GLN A 724 -2.72 9.05 -6.64
CA GLN A 724 -3.45 7.98 -7.32
C GLN A 724 -2.95 7.80 -8.75
N LEU A 725 -2.78 8.87 -9.52
CA LEU A 725 -2.24 8.82 -10.89
C LEU A 725 -0.83 8.22 -10.95
N PHE A 726 0.02 8.50 -9.99
CA PHE A 726 1.39 7.99 -9.93
C PHE A 726 1.47 6.51 -9.57
N ASN A 727 0.50 5.99 -8.84
CA ASN A 727 0.42 4.59 -8.40
C ASN A 727 -0.46 3.73 -9.33
N GLU A 728 -1.67 4.17 -9.71
CA GLU A 728 -2.53 3.51 -10.71
C GLU A 728 -2.20 4.04 -12.11
N LYS A 729 -1.10 3.57 -12.67
CA LYS A 729 -0.53 4.07 -13.93
C LYS A 729 -1.39 3.71 -15.14
N ALA A 730 -1.43 4.62 -16.13
CA ALA A 730 -1.99 4.31 -17.43
C ALA A 730 -1.23 3.15 -18.10
N TYR A 731 -1.95 2.25 -18.78
CA TYR A 731 -1.35 1.12 -19.47
C TYR A 731 -1.08 1.45 -20.94
N VAL A 732 0.18 1.36 -21.34
CA VAL A 732 0.65 1.78 -22.66
C VAL A 732 1.17 0.57 -23.43
N LEU A 733 0.73 0.41 -24.70
CA LEU A 733 1.22 -0.68 -25.54
C LEU A 733 1.13 -0.32 -27.03
N ASN A 734 2.13 -0.73 -27.80
CA ASN A 734 2.06 -0.78 -29.27
C ASN A 734 1.30 -2.02 -29.71
N VAL A 735 0.18 -1.84 -30.40
CA VAL A 735 -0.70 -2.92 -30.88
C VAL A 735 -1.20 -2.59 -32.28
N PHE A 736 -1.31 -3.60 -33.14
CA PHE A 736 -1.94 -3.49 -34.47
C PHE A 736 -3.35 -4.08 -34.39
N PRO A 737 -4.42 -3.27 -34.28
CA PRO A 737 -5.78 -3.76 -34.11
C PRO A 737 -6.36 -4.43 -35.35
N GLY A 738 -7.27 -5.39 -35.12
CA GLY A 738 -7.93 -6.13 -36.20
C GLY A 738 -9.04 -5.35 -36.92
N GLY A 739 -9.65 -4.36 -36.30
CA GLY A 739 -10.72 -3.53 -36.87
C GLY A 739 -12.08 -4.22 -36.98
N ASN A 740 -12.31 -5.30 -36.22
CA ASN A 740 -13.48 -6.19 -36.39
C ASN A 740 -14.45 -6.16 -35.20
N GLY A 741 -14.18 -5.35 -34.17
CA GLY A 741 -14.95 -5.30 -32.93
C GLY A 741 -15.82 -4.05 -32.81
N LYS A 742 -16.50 -3.93 -31.69
CA LYS A 742 -17.23 -2.73 -31.29
C LYS A 742 -16.21 -1.63 -30.90
N LYS A 743 -16.38 -0.44 -31.44
CA LYS A 743 -15.59 0.71 -30.99
C LYS A 743 -16.04 1.14 -29.59
N THR A 744 -15.10 1.40 -28.70
CA THR A 744 -15.35 1.88 -27.35
C THR A 744 -15.05 3.39 -27.22
N ASP A 745 -15.66 4.03 -26.26
CA ASP A 745 -15.35 5.40 -25.85
C ASP A 745 -15.12 5.42 -24.32
N SER A 746 -15.08 6.60 -23.71
CA SER A 746 -14.98 6.74 -22.25
C SER A 746 -16.15 6.03 -21.56
N PHE A 747 -15.83 5.13 -20.61
CA PHE A 747 -16.86 4.35 -19.93
C PHE A 747 -17.52 5.13 -18.79
N VAL A 748 -16.71 5.75 -17.92
CA VAL A 748 -17.18 6.56 -16.79
C VAL A 748 -16.45 7.88 -16.73
N THR A 749 -17.17 8.96 -16.39
CA THR A 749 -16.60 10.28 -16.16
C THR A 749 -17.04 10.87 -14.83
N LEU A 750 -16.12 11.64 -14.21
CA LEU A 750 -16.39 12.45 -13.02
C LEU A 750 -15.95 13.90 -13.29
N SER A 751 -16.81 14.85 -12.91
CA SER A 751 -16.56 16.29 -13.16
C SER A 751 -15.60 16.93 -12.15
N ASP A 752 -15.36 16.33 -10.97
CA ASP A 752 -14.39 16.80 -9.96
C ASP A 752 -13.44 15.68 -9.58
N ARG A 753 -12.14 15.96 -9.65
CA ARG A 753 -11.04 15.03 -9.35
C ARG A 753 -10.86 14.76 -7.85
N ALA A 754 -11.45 15.58 -6.97
CA ALA A 754 -11.45 15.37 -5.53
C ALA A 754 -12.25 14.11 -5.15
N ILE A 755 -13.26 13.75 -5.97
CA ILE A 755 -13.97 12.46 -5.83
C ILE A 755 -13.29 11.45 -6.74
N GLN A 756 -12.78 10.37 -6.12
CA GLN A 756 -12.03 9.30 -6.77
C GLN A 756 -12.84 8.02 -6.82
N ILE A 757 -12.63 7.21 -7.84
CA ILE A 757 -13.12 5.81 -7.87
C ILE A 757 -12.05 4.96 -7.21
N SER A 758 -12.29 4.51 -5.96
CA SER A 758 -11.38 3.56 -5.28
C SER A 758 -11.52 2.15 -5.86
N ALA A 759 -12.75 1.74 -6.19
CA ALA A 759 -13.02 0.44 -6.83
C ALA A 759 -14.12 0.54 -7.87
N MET A 760 -14.01 -0.24 -8.93
CA MET A 760 -15.08 -0.51 -9.90
C MET A 760 -14.95 -1.95 -10.38
N TYR A 761 -15.93 -2.80 -10.03
CA TYR A 761 -15.92 -4.24 -10.30
C TYR A 761 -17.32 -4.76 -10.54
N ARG A 762 -17.45 -6.03 -10.96
CA ARG A 762 -18.76 -6.68 -11.09
C ARG A 762 -18.94 -7.76 -10.04
N GLU A 763 -20.11 -7.74 -9.43
CA GLU A 763 -20.53 -8.75 -8.47
C GLU A 763 -21.97 -9.19 -8.81
N ASN A 764 -22.19 -10.50 -8.95
CA ASN A 764 -23.51 -11.07 -9.31
C ASN A 764 -24.18 -10.39 -10.51
N HIS A 765 -23.40 -10.14 -11.58
CA HIS A 765 -23.78 -9.44 -12.81
C HIS A 765 -24.08 -7.94 -12.66
N GLU A 766 -24.02 -7.39 -11.47
CA GLU A 766 -24.19 -5.96 -11.20
C GLU A 766 -22.84 -5.22 -11.25
N LEU A 767 -22.88 -3.98 -11.69
CA LEU A 767 -21.70 -3.10 -11.62
C LEU A 767 -21.69 -2.39 -10.26
N VAL A 768 -20.57 -2.53 -9.54
CA VAL A 768 -20.30 -1.86 -8.28
C VAL A 768 -19.29 -0.75 -8.49
N ILE A 769 -19.58 0.44 -7.98
CA ILE A 769 -18.63 1.56 -7.95
C ILE A 769 -18.49 2.05 -6.51
N ARG A 770 -17.26 2.24 -6.07
CA ARG A 770 -16.96 2.87 -4.78
C ARG A 770 -16.28 4.19 -5.02
N LEU A 771 -16.88 5.24 -4.47
CA LEU A 771 -16.42 6.61 -4.57
C LEU A 771 -15.86 7.07 -3.22
N TRP A 772 -14.77 7.80 -3.25
CA TRP A 772 -14.14 8.40 -2.08
C TRP A 772 -13.88 9.89 -2.34
N ASN A 773 -14.27 10.73 -1.40
CA ASN A 773 -13.87 12.13 -1.37
C ASN A 773 -12.52 12.25 -0.67
N ALA A 774 -11.48 12.55 -1.42
CA ALA A 774 -10.11 12.63 -0.93
C ALA A 774 -9.77 13.94 -0.18
N THR A 775 -10.75 14.81 0.06
CA THR A 775 -10.55 16.11 0.75
C THR A 775 -11.36 16.17 2.04
N GLY A 776 -10.96 17.06 2.97
CA GLY A 776 -11.68 17.28 4.23
C GLY A 776 -13.01 18.05 4.08
N ASP A 777 -13.29 18.63 2.92
CA ASP A 777 -14.52 19.39 2.65
C ASP A 777 -15.54 18.55 1.89
N GLU A 778 -16.83 18.86 2.04
CA GLU A 778 -17.88 18.26 1.21
C GLU A 778 -17.65 18.61 -0.27
N LYS A 779 -17.77 17.60 -1.17
CA LYS A 779 -17.64 17.75 -2.63
C LYS A 779 -18.87 17.23 -3.35
N SER A 780 -19.17 17.89 -4.47
CA SER A 780 -20.18 17.44 -5.44
C SER A 780 -19.54 17.26 -6.81
N ALA A 781 -19.88 16.15 -7.47
CA ALA A 781 -19.45 15.88 -8.85
C ALA A 781 -20.57 15.21 -9.65
N TRP A 782 -20.62 15.47 -10.93
CA TRP A 782 -21.42 14.71 -11.87
C TRP A 782 -20.70 13.44 -12.26
N LEU A 783 -21.34 12.29 -12.05
CA LEU A 783 -20.90 11.00 -12.58
C LEU A 783 -21.76 10.63 -13.77
N GLU A 784 -21.12 10.28 -14.89
CA GLU A 784 -21.80 9.85 -16.11
C GLU A 784 -21.26 8.49 -16.57
N ILE A 785 -22.16 7.56 -16.92
CA ILE A 785 -21.87 6.27 -17.56
C ILE A 785 -22.82 6.17 -18.77
N PRO A 786 -22.41 6.69 -19.94
CA PRO A 786 -23.33 6.82 -21.09
C PRO A 786 -23.88 5.47 -21.55
N ASP A 787 -23.06 4.42 -21.60
CA ASP A 787 -23.44 3.07 -22.04
C ASP A 787 -24.54 2.44 -21.14
N LEU A 788 -24.67 2.90 -19.89
CA LEU A 788 -25.69 2.44 -18.94
C LEU A 788 -26.81 3.47 -18.73
N LEU A 789 -26.83 4.54 -19.48
CA LEU A 789 -27.82 5.65 -19.38
C LEU A 789 -27.89 6.22 -17.96
N VAL A 790 -26.71 6.36 -17.31
CA VAL A 790 -26.59 6.94 -15.97
C VAL A 790 -25.94 8.31 -16.06
N LYS A 791 -26.60 9.30 -15.45
CA LYS A 791 -26.06 10.64 -15.18
C LYS A 791 -26.62 11.12 -13.87
N GLN A 792 -25.76 11.30 -12.86
CA GLN A 792 -26.18 11.61 -11.50
C GLN A 792 -25.19 12.54 -10.82
N GLU A 793 -25.69 13.51 -10.07
CA GLU A 793 -24.88 14.29 -9.15
C GLU A 793 -24.60 13.46 -7.88
N ILE A 794 -23.33 13.35 -7.53
CA ILE A 794 -22.83 12.71 -6.32
C ILE A 794 -22.37 13.77 -5.36
N LYS A 795 -22.78 13.63 -4.10
CA LYS A 795 -22.42 14.51 -3.00
C LYS A 795 -21.85 13.70 -1.87
N LEU A 796 -20.58 13.93 -1.50
CA LEU A 796 -19.88 13.21 -0.45
C LEU A 796 -19.28 14.18 0.57
N PRO A 797 -19.56 13.96 1.88
CA PRO A 797 -18.84 14.65 2.95
C PRO A 797 -17.32 14.45 2.86
N GLY A 798 -16.56 15.27 3.58
CA GLY A 798 -15.09 15.15 3.61
C GLY A 798 -14.62 13.78 4.06
N TYR A 799 -13.63 13.22 3.37
CA TYR A 799 -13.01 11.91 3.60
C TYR A 799 -13.96 10.69 3.57
N ARG A 800 -15.24 10.90 3.28
CA ARG A 800 -16.21 9.81 3.22
C ARG A 800 -16.07 9.02 1.92
N PHE A 801 -16.15 7.69 2.04
CA PHE A 801 -16.37 6.81 0.90
C PHE A 801 -17.81 6.24 0.93
N GLN A 802 -18.32 5.87 -0.25
CA GLN A 802 -19.65 5.27 -0.40
C GLN A 802 -19.62 4.26 -1.54
N THR A 803 -20.22 3.09 -1.30
CA THR A 803 -20.42 2.04 -2.30
C THR A 803 -21.78 2.21 -2.97
N TYR A 804 -21.81 2.02 -4.29
CA TYR A 804 -23.02 2.10 -5.09
C TYR A 804 -23.17 0.90 -6.01
N LEU A 805 -24.40 0.41 -6.14
CA LEU A 805 -24.81 -0.40 -7.29
C LEU A 805 -25.23 0.53 -8.44
N VAL A 806 -24.79 0.22 -9.66
CA VAL A 806 -25.18 0.93 -10.86
C VAL A 806 -26.33 0.23 -11.53
N LYS A 807 -27.48 0.89 -11.60
CA LYS A 807 -28.69 0.37 -12.25
C LYS A 807 -28.92 1.08 -13.58
N VAL A 808 -29.00 0.32 -14.66
CA VAL A 808 -29.20 0.84 -16.03
C VAL A 808 -30.44 1.76 -16.09
N GLY A 809 -30.26 2.99 -16.52
CA GLY A 809 -31.31 4.01 -16.63
C GLY A 809 -31.95 4.48 -15.32
N GLN A 810 -31.51 4.00 -14.16
CA GLN A 810 -32.03 4.38 -12.85
C GLN A 810 -31.04 5.16 -12.01
N GLY A 811 -29.72 5.02 -12.26
CA GLY A 811 -28.64 5.73 -11.56
C GLY A 811 -27.88 4.86 -10.57
N LEU A 812 -27.30 5.53 -9.57
CA LEU A 812 -26.48 4.95 -8.51
C LEU A 812 -27.32 4.75 -7.25
N ILE A 813 -27.40 3.52 -6.76
CA ILE A 813 -28.10 3.18 -5.53
C ILE A 813 -27.04 2.94 -4.44
N PRO A 814 -27.00 3.76 -3.37
CA PRO A 814 -26.08 3.52 -2.26
C PRO A 814 -26.42 2.21 -1.56
N VAL A 815 -25.38 1.44 -1.25
CA VAL A 815 -25.49 0.12 -0.62
C VAL A 815 -24.42 -0.05 0.45
N ASP A 816 -24.72 -0.93 1.40
CA ASP A 816 -23.75 -1.46 2.33
C ASP A 816 -22.83 -2.43 1.58
N PRO A 817 -21.50 -2.24 1.63
CA PRO A 817 -20.57 -3.08 0.89
C PRO A 817 -20.62 -4.57 1.30
N VAL A 818 -21.02 -4.88 2.53
CA VAL A 818 -21.12 -6.27 3.04
C VAL A 818 -22.35 -7.00 2.52
N HIS A 819 -23.42 -6.27 2.25
CA HIS A 819 -24.70 -6.82 1.83
C HIS A 819 -24.91 -6.85 0.30
N LEU A 820 -23.85 -6.65 -0.46
CA LEU A 820 -23.85 -6.92 -1.90
C LEU A 820 -24.09 -8.43 -2.11
N LYS A 821 -25.27 -8.78 -2.62
CA LYS A 821 -25.65 -10.17 -2.91
C LYS A 821 -25.26 -10.54 -4.33
#